data_3a51fc2eff5319857e252249b709d8c2
#
_entry.id   3a51fc2eff5319857e252249b709d8c2
#
_cell.length_a   1.000
_cell.length_b   1.000
_cell.length_c   1.000
_cell.angle_alpha   90.00
_cell.angle_beta   90.00
_cell.angle_gamma   90.00
#
_symmetry.space_group_name_H-M   'P 1'
#
loop_
_entity.id
_entity.type
_entity.pdbx_description
1 polymer ?
#
loop_
_entity_poly.entity_id
_entity_poly.type
_entity_poly.pdbx_seq_one_letter_code
_entity_poly.pdbx_strand_id
1 'polypeptide(L)'
;PDVDFDAPYVRLPAALYQDGVPLFTQGFAVVTDIADTINVTLTWGNVDNFQPLFDANLRDLGPQLEAAGENIVAWNKNTAILEGSATGEYPGVAFWGVDFGMGISDPKYLHPSVLVSSILSAIERQNGVTIDGKERLAYSKNLGPIIPLTRKKVGPKANGYSNYCDISMSASDILPKEPWVNTRGIFSTSEPRIKLNDSGTSYITLYHPNSPTGDFLLPHNDANDISSLKISIYCDGVFLGEGESYEKTKTPDTMWMFKFHKISVQTDTQGVVTVKMSKPISGSMVPLPNPIISIHNSDWDIYFPGFFPVAPNLPDISQGDFILALMSMNGLFAYADKNSPNTIKLISIDDIIANVQKNDIIDWSDRVILNDFHRVDMPDASIFTIDDLAQSNILDYDNDDDVKTDTYGTITIRNENIEKETELVSLPFSASENATTDGVNCAVVPIYEDNGKGGANYSECSPRILSGRGAFMSGIARCIGVFDPWMKFGGEEGIVKTRYASYQKVVDRLRIITIRAKLTALDLYNLDYTKPVYIAQFGQIFAIYSVETGENDICDCQLLKLKVDGVVAATYYLRLDGKNEDSQWVAEADGINGTAYAITSNGTPYIVDYDSRLYVDLYEEDGDLYLSIYAPENAGTEEINYNPVILGIQENDAVRRQVAVSQKAKSA
;
A
#
# COMPACT_ATOMS: atom_id res chain seq x y z
N PRO A 1 8.55 38.47 23.92
CA PRO A 1 9.08 37.21 23.48
C PRO A 1 9.23 37.31 21.98
N ASP A 2 10.48 37.23 21.51
CA ASP A 2 10.76 37.16 20.09
C ASP A 2 10.12 35.85 19.59
N VAL A 3 9.05 35.98 18.85
CA VAL A 3 8.48 34.87 18.12
C VAL A 3 9.48 34.54 17.02
N ASP A 4 10.06 33.36 17.09
CA ASP A 4 10.98 32.89 16.08
C ASP A 4 10.21 32.88 14.74
N PHE A 5 10.58 33.74 13.81
CA PHE A 5 9.88 33.95 12.56
C PHE A 5 9.85 32.70 11.66
N ASP A 6 10.62 31.67 12.01
CA ASP A 6 10.62 30.41 11.29
C ASP A 6 9.45 29.48 11.70
N ALA A 7 8.80 29.73 12.85
CA ALA A 7 7.71 28.88 13.36
C ALA A 7 6.50 28.71 12.40
N PRO A 8 6.06 29.72 11.61
CA PRO A 8 4.99 29.56 10.63
C PRO A 8 5.36 28.66 9.43
N TYR A 9 6.66 28.43 9.21
CA TYR A 9 7.17 27.69 8.05
C TYR A 9 7.65 26.28 8.39
N VAL A 10 7.54 25.89 9.67
CA VAL A 10 8.04 24.60 10.16
C VAL A 10 6.91 23.81 10.79
N ARG A 11 6.80 22.53 10.45
CA ARG A 11 5.91 21.61 11.12
C ARG A 11 6.51 21.19 12.46
N LEU A 12 5.79 21.48 13.54
CA LEU A 12 6.25 21.15 14.90
C LEU A 12 5.63 19.81 15.33
N PRO A 13 6.39 18.85 15.85
CA PRO A 13 5.80 17.62 16.41
C PRO A 13 4.77 17.97 17.50
N ALA A 14 3.59 17.37 17.44
CA ALA A 14 2.49 17.65 18.34
C ALA A 14 1.80 16.38 18.83
N ALA A 15 1.25 16.45 20.05
CA ALA A 15 0.35 15.46 20.61
C ALA A 15 -0.83 16.20 21.27
N LEU A 16 -2.03 15.64 21.16
CA LEU A 16 -3.23 16.22 21.76
C LEU A 16 -3.78 15.29 22.84
N TYR A 17 -4.02 15.87 24.00
CA TYR A 17 -4.64 15.21 25.15
C TYR A 17 -5.92 15.96 25.55
N GLN A 18 -6.99 15.22 25.77
CA GLN A 18 -8.24 15.76 26.33
C GLN A 18 -8.57 14.93 27.57
N ASP A 19 -8.80 15.60 28.71
CA ASP A 19 -9.09 14.97 30.00
C ASP A 19 -8.08 13.88 30.42
N GLY A 20 -6.81 14.05 30.00
CA GLY A 20 -5.74 13.08 30.26
C GLY A 20 -5.71 11.90 29.29
N VAL A 21 -6.65 11.80 28.37
CA VAL A 21 -6.68 10.77 27.32
C VAL A 21 -5.93 11.29 26.09
N PRO A 22 -4.94 10.55 25.56
CA PRO A 22 -4.25 10.94 24.34
C PRO A 22 -5.14 10.72 23.11
N LEU A 23 -5.69 11.78 22.54
CA LEU A 23 -6.46 11.69 21.30
C LEU A 23 -5.56 11.34 20.12
N PHE A 24 -4.36 11.90 20.10
CA PHE A 24 -3.25 11.42 19.26
C PHE A 24 -1.91 11.75 19.91
N THR A 25 -0.92 10.91 19.68
CA THR A 25 0.43 11.05 20.24
C THR A 25 1.49 11.44 19.21
N GLN A 26 1.16 11.32 17.92
CA GLN A 26 2.05 11.65 16.82
C GLN A 26 1.27 12.46 15.78
N GLY A 27 1.59 13.73 15.69
CA GLY A 27 1.02 14.66 14.74
C GLY A 27 1.91 15.89 14.61
N PHE A 28 1.43 16.86 13.86
CA PHE A 28 2.13 18.12 13.64
C PHE A 28 1.22 19.29 13.92
N ALA A 29 1.83 20.35 14.46
CA ALA A 29 1.23 21.64 14.62
C ALA A 29 1.80 22.59 13.57
N VAL A 30 0.94 23.32 12.88
CA VAL A 30 1.31 24.39 11.97
C VAL A 30 0.70 25.68 12.51
N VAL A 31 1.52 26.70 12.72
CA VAL A 31 1.04 28.03 13.08
C VAL A 31 0.46 28.69 11.83
N THR A 32 -0.84 28.93 11.81
CA THR A 32 -1.53 29.48 10.64
C THR A 32 -1.70 30.98 10.69
N ASP A 33 -1.80 31.54 11.89
CA ASP A 33 -1.97 32.97 12.08
C ASP A 33 -1.45 33.38 13.47
N ILE A 34 -0.91 34.58 13.57
CA ILE A 34 -0.44 35.21 14.81
C ILE A 34 -1.00 36.63 14.88
N ALA A 35 -1.96 36.82 15.76
CA ALA A 35 -2.49 38.13 16.09
C ALA A 35 -2.46 38.32 17.63
N ASP A 36 -3.57 38.62 18.27
CA ASP A 36 -3.69 38.62 19.74
C ASP A 36 -3.65 37.22 20.32
N THR A 37 -3.95 36.23 19.48
CA THR A 37 -3.87 34.79 19.74
C THR A 37 -3.04 34.12 18.65
N ILE A 38 -2.45 32.98 18.98
CA ILE A 38 -1.75 32.12 18.00
C ILE A 38 -2.74 31.05 17.56
N ASN A 39 -3.11 31.08 16.29
CA ASN A 39 -3.91 30.04 15.68
C ASN A 39 -3.01 28.91 15.18
N VAL A 40 -3.32 27.70 15.61
CA VAL A 40 -2.54 26.50 15.29
C VAL A 40 -3.47 25.46 14.69
N THR A 41 -3.14 24.99 13.51
CA THR A 41 -3.77 23.81 12.93
C THR A 41 -3.00 22.56 13.36
N LEU A 42 -3.71 21.62 13.96
CA LEU A 42 -3.16 20.32 14.33
C LEU A 42 -3.54 19.31 13.25
N THR A 43 -2.54 18.63 12.72
CA THR A 43 -2.73 17.56 11.74
C THR A 43 -2.16 16.26 12.31
N TRP A 44 -2.90 15.20 12.21
CA TRP A 44 -2.46 13.87 12.62
C TRP A 44 -3.00 12.81 11.68
N GLY A 45 -2.44 11.60 11.78
CA GLY A 45 -2.75 10.49 10.89
C GLY A 45 -1.74 10.39 9.76
N ASN A 46 -2.16 9.77 8.66
CA ASN A 46 -1.23 9.27 7.66
C ASN A 46 -0.87 10.27 6.55
N VAL A 47 -1.55 11.40 6.44
CA VAL A 47 -1.42 12.30 5.27
C VAL A 47 0.03 12.74 5.05
N ASP A 48 0.69 13.22 6.10
CA ASP A 48 2.08 13.69 5.98
C ASP A 48 3.10 12.56 5.85
N ASN A 49 2.81 11.39 6.41
CA ASN A 49 3.69 10.22 6.31
C ASN A 49 3.63 9.58 4.92
N PHE A 50 2.57 9.83 4.16
CA PHE A 50 2.39 9.25 2.83
C PHE A 50 2.70 10.21 1.68
N GLN A 51 2.91 11.50 1.94
CA GLN A 51 3.36 12.42 0.91
C GLN A 51 4.62 11.94 0.18
N PRO A 52 5.64 11.37 0.87
CA PRO A 52 6.82 10.82 0.20
C PRO A 52 6.53 9.75 -0.85
N LEU A 53 5.39 9.04 -0.75
CA LEU A 53 4.97 8.06 -1.76
C LEU A 53 4.59 8.72 -3.08
N PHE A 54 4.03 9.94 -3.04
CA PHE A 54 3.67 10.69 -4.24
C PHE A 54 4.86 11.44 -4.84
N ASP A 55 5.86 11.77 -4.01
CA ASP A 55 7.09 12.43 -4.45
C ASP A 55 8.11 11.42 -5.02
N ALA A 56 8.02 10.14 -4.66
CA ALA A 56 8.91 9.08 -5.11
C ALA A 56 8.32 8.31 -6.30
N ASN A 57 9.20 7.92 -7.24
CA ASN A 57 8.83 7.15 -8.42
C ASN A 57 9.07 5.64 -8.21
N LEU A 58 8.37 4.79 -8.97
CA LEU A 58 8.65 3.34 -8.95
C LEU A 58 10.10 3.03 -9.38
N ARG A 59 10.70 3.84 -10.24
CA ARG A 59 12.09 3.67 -10.68
C ARG A 59 13.12 3.91 -9.58
N ASP A 60 12.73 4.56 -8.49
CA ASP A 60 13.60 4.81 -7.32
C ASP A 60 13.74 3.57 -6.42
N LEU A 61 12.98 2.51 -6.68
CA LEU A 61 12.98 1.26 -5.90
C LEU A 61 14.23 0.38 -6.13
N GLY A 62 15.20 0.82 -6.94
CA GLY A 62 16.41 0.05 -7.26
C GLY A 62 17.14 -0.54 -6.06
N PRO A 63 17.46 0.22 -5.00
CA PRO A 63 18.13 -0.31 -3.82
C PRO A 63 17.33 -1.40 -3.08
N GLN A 64 16.01 -1.26 -3.00
CA GLN A 64 15.11 -2.21 -2.32
C GLN A 64 14.93 -3.50 -3.12
N LEU A 65 14.83 -3.39 -4.45
CA LEU A 65 14.79 -4.53 -5.35
C LEU A 65 16.15 -5.26 -5.38
N GLU A 66 17.28 -4.54 -5.30
CA GLU A 66 18.61 -5.14 -5.20
C GLU A 66 18.80 -5.91 -3.90
N ALA A 67 18.33 -5.35 -2.77
CA ALA A 67 18.34 -6.03 -1.48
C ALA A 67 17.50 -7.32 -1.46
N ALA A 68 16.46 -7.39 -2.31
CA ALA A 68 15.64 -8.58 -2.50
C ALA A 68 16.21 -9.55 -3.57
N GLY A 69 17.28 -9.19 -4.28
CA GLY A 69 17.80 -9.96 -5.42
C GLY A 69 16.95 -9.86 -6.69
N GLU A 70 16.08 -8.86 -6.79
CA GLU A 70 15.08 -8.69 -7.83
C GLU A 70 15.39 -7.54 -8.81
N ASN A 71 16.52 -6.83 -8.65
CA ASN A 71 16.84 -5.67 -9.49
C ASN A 71 17.50 -6.03 -10.82
N ILE A 72 18.10 -7.19 -10.93
CA ILE A 72 18.80 -7.65 -12.15
C ILE A 72 18.42 -9.08 -12.45
N VAL A 73 17.94 -9.32 -13.66
CA VAL A 73 17.53 -10.65 -14.14
C VAL A 73 18.40 -11.07 -15.33
N ALA A 74 18.87 -12.31 -15.32
CA ALA A 74 19.63 -12.83 -16.46
C ALA A 74 18.77 -12.90 -17.73
N TRP A 75 19.22 -12.27 -18.82
CA TRP A 75 18.55 -12.25 -20.12
C TRP A 75 19.48 -12.77 -21.20
N ASN A 76 19.39 -14.05 -21.48
CA ASN A 76 20.27 -14.76 -22.39
C ASN A 76 19.53 -15.95 -23.07
N LYS A 77 20.22 -16.70 -23.91
CA LYS A 77 19.65 -17.84 -24.64
C LYS A 77 19.11 -18.95 -23.74
N ASN A 78 19.59 -19.03 -22.50
CA ASN A 78 19.14 -20.02 -21.52
C ASN A 78 18.00 -19.50 -20.66
N THR A 79 17.58 -18.24 -20.83
CA THR A 79 16.40 -17.70 -20.18
C THR A 79 15.19 -18.46 -20.72
N ALA A 80 14.53 -19.15 -19.84
CA ALA A 80 13.33 -19.91 -20.15
C ALA A 80 12.09 -19.14 -19.67
N ILE A 81 10.97 -19.34 -20.37
CA ILE A 81 9.67 -18.91 -19.86
C ILE A 81 9.42 -19.69 -18.58
N LEU A 82 8.99 -18.97 -17.54
CA LEU A 82 8.72 -19.56 -16.24
C LEU A 82 7.63 -20.63 -16.35
N GLU A 83 7.99 -21.86 -16.04
CA GLU A 83 7.02 -22.95 -15.89
C GLU A 83 6.31 -22.84 -14.53
N GLY A 84 5.08 -23.34 -14.47
CA GLY A 84 4.29 -23.34 -13.24
C GLY A 84 5.03 -24.09 -12.12
N SER A 85 5.19 -23.45 -10.99
CA SER A 85 5.80 -24.05 -9.81
C SER A 85 4.86 -25.09 -9.19
N ALA A 86 5.40 -26.27 -8.88
CA ALA A 86 4.66 -27.30 -8.16
C ALA A 86 4.28 -26.87 -6.73
N THR A 87 5.02 -25.94 -6.14
CA THR A 87 4.76 -25.36 -4.81
C THR A 87 3.83 -24.14 -4.87
N GLY A 88 3.56 -23.61 -6.07
CA GLY A 88 2.80 -22.38 -6.26
C GLY A 88 3.58 -21.11 -5.88
N GLU A 89 4.87 -21.18 -5.62
CA GLU A 89 5.72 -20.03 -5.35
C GLU A 89 6.42 -19.58 -6.63
N TYR A 90 6.36 -18.30 -6.92
CA TYR A 90 6.98 -17.68 -8.08
C TYR A 90 7.95 -16.59 -7.65
N PRO A 91 9.06 -16.41 -8.35
CA PRO A 91 9.98 -15.31 -8.10
C PRO A 91 9.28 -13.96 -8.34
N GLY A 92 9.67 -12.93 -7.63
CA GLY A 92 9.11 -11.58 -7.75
C GLY A 92 9.31 -10.95 -9.13
N VAL A 93 10.35 -11.36 -9.84
CA VAL A 93 10.66 -10.93 -11.22
C VAL A 93 10.98 -12.16 -12.06
N ALA A 94 10.30 -12.32 -13.18
CA ALA A 94 10.51 -13.45 -14.08
C ALA A 94 10.05 -13.16 -15.52
N PHE A 95 10.43 -14.03 -16.44
CA PHE A 95 9.98 -14.02 -17.83
C PHE A 95 8.71 -14.86 -17.94
N TRP A 96 7.58 -14.20 -17.81
CA TRP A 96 6.26 -14.81 -17.92
C TRP A 96 5.84 -14.96 -19.38
N GLY A 97 4.88 -15.83 -19.64
CA GLY A 97 4.28 -15.98 -20.96
C GLY A 97 3.43 -14.75 -21.35
N VAL A 98 4.09 -13.74 -21.85
CA VAL A 98 3.53 -12.51 -22.41
C VAL A 98 4.06 -12.37 -23.83
N ASP A 99 3.18 -12.08 -24.79
CA ASP A 99 3.59 -11.81 -26.16
C ASP A 99 3.96 -10.33 -26.32
N PHE A 100 5.23 -10.06 -26.50
CA PHE A 100 5.75 -8.71 -26.71
C PHE A 100 5.74 -8.27 -28.20
N GLY A 101 4.96 -8.95 -29.05
CA GLY A 101 4.77 -8.65 -30.46
C GLY A 101 5.53 -9.58 -31.42
N MET A 102 6.38 -10.48 -30.88
CA MET A 102 7.14 -11.46 -31.68
C MET A 102 6.92 -12.89 -31.19
N GLY A 103 5.81 -13.16 -30.52
CA GLY A 103 5.52 -14.44 -29.91
C GLY A 103 6.24 -14.67 -28.58
N ILE A 104 6.06 -15.87 -28.02
CA ILE A 104 6.61 -16.26 -26.72
C ILE A 104 7.73 -17.32 -26.82
N SER A 105 8.03 -17.82 -28.02
CA SER A 105 9.00 -18.91 -28.22
C SER A 105 10.45 -18.47 -28.31
N ASP A 106 10.72 -17.21 -28.68
CA ASP A 106 12.08 -16.68 -28.77
C ASP A 106 12.41 -15.78 -27.55
N PRO A 107 13.23 -16.26 -26.59
CA PRO A 107 13.60 -15.51 -25.41
C PRO A 107 14.20 -14.12 -25.67
N LYS A 108 14.73 -13.90 -26.88
CA LYS A 108 15.28 -12.60 -27.28
C LYS A 108 14.25 -11.47 -27.23
N TYR A 109 12.99 -11.79 -27.46
CA TYR A 109 11.90 -10.82 -27.50
C TYR A 109 11.04 -10.83 -26.23
N LEU A 110 11.38 -11.64 -25.24
CA LEU A 110 10.71 -11.65 -23.95
C LEU A 110 11.33 -10.62 -23.02
N HIS A 111 10.49 -9.81 -22.40
CA HIS A 111 10.89 -8.97 -21.29
C HIS A 111 10.45 -9.59 -19.96
N PRO A 112 11.15 -9.31 -18.86
CA PRO A 112 10.70 -9.74 -17.56
C PRO A 112 9.47 -8.94 -17.13
N SER A 113 8.71 -9.51 -16.23
CA SER A 113 7.61 -8.84 -15.54
C SER A 113 7.82 -8.92 -14.03
N VAL A 114 7.31 -7.93 -13.32
CA VAL A 114 7.47 -7.81 -11.86
C VAL A 114 6.14 -8.08 -11.20
N LEU A 115 6.11 -8.92 -10.16
CA LEU A 115 4.93 -9.11 -9.34
C LEU A 115 4.60 -7.80 -8.58
N VAL A 116 3.33 -7.42 -8.57
CA VAL A 116 2.85 -6.26 -7.80
C VAL A 116 3.21 -6.40 -6.32
N SER A 117 3.18 -7.61 -5.76
CA SER A 117 3.58 -7.87 -4.37
C SER A 117 5.04 -7.53 -4.08
N SER A 118 5.96 -7.73 -5.03
CA SER A 118 7.37 -7.34 -4.91
C SER A 118 7.53 -5.82 -4.93
N ILE A 119 6.81 -5.13 -5.82
CA ILE A 119 6.79 -3.66 -5.88
C ILE A 119 6.25 -3.09 -4.57
N LEU A 120 5.10 -3.56 -4.08
CA LEU A 120 4.52 -3.11 -2.81
C LEU A 120 5.49 -3.34 -1.63
N SER A 121 6.14 -4.50 -1.58
CA SER A 121 7.12 -4.80 -0.53
C SER A 121 8.38 -3.92 -0.62
N ALA A 122 8.78 -3.50 -1.82
CA ALA A 122 9.87 -2.56 -2.03
C ALA A 122 9.47 -1.15 -1.58
N ILE A 123 8.25 -0.70 -1.89
CA ILE A 123 7.68 0.58 -1.43
C ILE A 123 7.64 0.63 0.10
N GLU A 124 7.12 -0.41 0.76
CA GLU A 124 7.10 -0.49 2.22
C GLU A 124 8.51 -0.33 2.81
N ARG A 125 9.49 -1.03 2.26
CA ARG A 125 10.89 -0.94 2.74
C ARG A 125 11.52 0.43 2.51
N GLN A 126 11.23 1.08 1.38
CA GLN A 126 11.80 2.38 1.07
C GLN A 126 11.28 3.47 2.01
N ASN A 127 9.99 3.46 2.28
CA ASN A 127 9.33 4.55 2.99
C ASN A 127 9.09 4.25 4.48
N GLY A 128 9.42 3.03 4.93
CA GLY A 128 9.17 2.63 6.33
C GLY A 128 7.69 2.57 6.69
N VAL A 129 6.83 2.31 5.69
CA VAL A 129 5.39 2.19 5.85
C VAL A 129 4.95 0.73 5.79
N THR A 130 3.79 0.43 6.35
CA THR A 130 3.13 -0.87 6.24
C THR A 130 1.79 -0.70 5.53
N ILE A 131 1.50 -1.55 4.56
CA ILE A 131 0.20 -1.60 3.88
C ILE A 131 -0.55 -2.81 4.44
N ASP A 132 -1.45 -2.56 5.40
CA ASP A 132 -2.30 -3.58 5.99
C ASP A 132 -3.44 -3.92 5.03
N GLY A 133 -3.54 -5.20 4.66
CA GLY A 133 -4.44 -5.65 3.59
C GLY A 133 -3.81 -5.63 2.19
N LYS A 134 -2.48 -5.51 2.06
CA LYS A 134 -1.79 -5.51 0.75
C LYS A 134 -2.04 -6.77 -0.09
N GLU A 135 -2.36 -7.89 0.54
CA GLU A 135 -2.78 -9.11 -0.16
C GLU A 135 -4.05 -8.91 -0.99
N ARG A 136 -4.88 -7.93 -0.65
CA ARG A 136 -6.07 -7.55 -1.43
C ARG A 136 -5.69 -6.83 -2.72
N LEU A 137 -4.57 -6.10 -2.73
CA LEU A 137 -4.02 -5.42 -3.91
C LEU A 137 -3.31 -6.41 -4.85
N ALA A 138 -2.69 -7.43 -4.30
CA ALA A 138 -1.88 -8.40 -5.03
C ALA A 138 -2.59 -9.76 -5.27
N TYR A 139 -3.80 -9.95 -4.82
CA TYR A 139 -4.74 -11.09 -4.95
C TYR A 139 -4.29 -12.46 -4.44
N SER A 140 -3.06 -12.76 -4.39
CA SER A 140 -2.55 -13.97 -3.74
C SER A 140 -1.03 -13.93 -3.64
N LYS A 141 -0.50 -14.77 -2.77
CA LYS A 141 0.95 -14.93 -2.63
C LYS A 141 1.63 -15.47 -3.91
N ASN A 142 0.87 -16.08 -4.82
CA ASN A 142 1.43 -16.95 -5.86
C ASN A 142 1.25 -16.44 -7.28
N LEU A 143 0.20 -15.68 -7.59
CA LEU A 143 -0.16 -15.29 -8.97
C LEU A 143 -0.90 -13.95 -9.02
N GLY A 144 -0.47 -13.01 -8.22
CA GLY A 144 -1.01 -11.66 -8.25
C GLY A 144 -0.86 -10.97 -9.60
N PRO A 145 -1.34 -9.74 -9.72
CA PRO A 145 -1.09 -8.94 -10.91
C PRO A 145 0.41 -8.72 -11.09
N ILE A 146 0.80 -8.57 -12.34
CA ILE A 146 2.18 -8.32 -12.76
C ILE A 146 2.26 -7.06 -13.62
N ILE A 147 3.43 -6.44 -13.58
CA ILE A 147 3.80 -5.32 -14.43
C ILE A 147 4.83 -5.81 -15.45
N PRO A 148 4.49 -5.97 -16.73
CA PRO A 148 5.46 -6.27 -17.78
C PRO A 148 6.33 -5.05 -18.03
N LEU A 149 7.63 -5.25 -18.17
CA LEU A 149 8.56 -4.16 -18.43
C LEU A 149 8.58 -3.84 -19.92
N THR A 150 7.98 -2.70 -20.29
CA THR A 150 7.84 -2.26 -21.69
C THR A 150 9.06 -1.50 -22.21
N ARG A 151 9.98 -1.15 -21.32
CA ARG A 151 11.22 -0.43 -21.64
C ARG A 151 12.40 -1.38 -21.61
N LYS A 152 13.51 -0.98 -22.23
CA LYS A 152 14.79 -1.69 -22.19
C LYS A 152 15.97 -0.74 -21.99
N LYS A 153 15.88 0.12 -20.98
CA LYS A 153 16.93 1.07 -20.61
C LYS A 153 17.93 0.45 -19.65
N VAL A 154 19.17 0.85 -19.77
CA VAL A 154 20.26 0.45 -18.88
C VAL A 154 20.30 1.42 -17.69
N GLY A 155 20.22 0.89 -16.48
CA GLY A 155 20.36 1.69 -15.27
C GLY A 155 21.81 1.85 -14.80
N PRO A 156 22.06 2.76 -13.87
CA PRO A 156 23.42 3.06 -13.39
C PRO A 156 24.11 1.89 -12.69
N LYS A 157 23.36 0.90 -12.21
CA LYS A 157 23.89 -0.29 -11.55
C LYS A 157 23.87 -1.56 -12.40
N ALA A 158 23.45 -1.45 -13.66
CA ALA A 158 23.37 -2.60 -14.55
C ALA A 158 24.76 -3.09 -14.93
N ASN A 159 25.21 -4.12 -14.28
CA ASN A 159 26.41 -4.84 -14.68
C ASN A 159 26.07 -5.73 -15.86
N GLY A 160 26.79 -5.62 -16.98
CA GLY A 160 26.74 -6.63 -18.02
C GLY A 160 26.18 -6.22 -19.38
N TYR A 161 25.68 -5.01 -19.56
CA TYR A 161 25.10 -4.55 -20.84
C TYR A 161 25.95 -3.59 -21.62
N SER A 162 26.95 -3.10 -20.97
CA SER A 162 27.82 -2.07 -21.48
C SER A 162 28.99 -2.69 -22.22
N ASN A 163 29.74 -1.82 -22.86
CA ASN A 163 31.01 -2.20 -23.40
C ASN A 163 31.99 -2.56 -22.28
N TYR A 164 32.46 -3.77 -22.28
CA TYR A 164 33.50 -4.24 -21.38
C TYR A 164 34.81 -4.29 -22.09
N CYS A 165 35.85 -3.81 -21.45
CA CYS A 165 37.19 -3.93 -21.94
C CYS A 165 38.06 -4.53 -20.85
N ASP A 166 38.85 -5.52 -21.18
CA ASP A 166 40.03 -5.85 -20.37
C ASP A 166 40.97 -4.65 -20.41
N ILE A 167 41.71 -4.50 -19.34
CA ILE A 167 42.70 -3.41 -19.24
C ILE A 167 44.11 -3.95 -19.19
N SER A 168 45.02 -3.20 -19.75
CA SER A 168 46.46 -3.43 -19.62
C SER A 168 47.13 -2.15 -19.15
N MET A 169 48.29 -2.28 -18.54
CA MET A 169 49.06 -1.13 -18.04
C MET A 169 50.20 -0.81 -19.01
N SER A 170 50.28 0.46 -19.38
CA SER A 170 51.51 1.07 -19.89
C SER A 170 52.26 1.78 -18.75
N ALA A 171 53.45 2.35 -19.05
CA ALA A 171 54.27 2.98 -18.02
C ALA A 171 53.58 4.03 -17.14
N SER A 172 52.56 4.73 -17.64
CA SER A 172 51.82 5.76 -16.91
C SER A 172 50.30 5.57 -16.91
N ASP A 173 49.76 4.83 -17.87
CA ASP A 173 48.35 4.78 -18.12
C ASP A 173 47.82 3.33 -18.08
N ILE A 174 46.57 3.19 -17.65
CA ILE A 174 45.83 1.94 -17.77
C ILE A 174 45.05 2.02 -19.11
N LEU A 175 45.41 1.13 -20.01
CA LEU A 175 44.84 1.11 -21.37
C LEU A 175 43.80 0.00 -21.52
N PRO A 176 42.67 0.27 -22.16
CA PRO A 176 41.74 -0.76 -22.54
C PRO A 176 42.33 -1.67 -23.60
N LYS A 177 42.01 -2.96 -23.52
CA LYS A 177 42.29 -3.97 -24.55
C LYS A 177 41.06 -4.22 -25.42
N GLU A 178 41.07 -5.34 -26.12
CA GLU A 178 39.96 -5.80 -26.92
C GLU A 178 38.68 -5.95 -26.06
N PRO A 179 37.58 -5.32 -26.43
CA PRO A 179 36.36 -5.38 -25.68
C PRO A 179 35.64 -6.71 -25.87
N TRP A 180 35.10 -7.27 -24.80
CA TRP A 180 34.21 -8.44 -24.88
C TRP A 180 32.88 -8.10 -25.55
N VAL A 181 32.39 -6.86 -25.32
CA VAL A 181 31.18 -6.32 -25.90
C VAL A 181 31.47 -4.89 -26.35
N ASN A 182 31.24 -4.57 -27.59
CA ASN A 182 31.42 -3.24 -28.17
C ASN A 182 30.21 -2.86 -29.05
N THR A 183 29.01 -2.89 -28.47
CA THR A 183 27.76 -2.70 -29.21
C THR A 183 27.60 -1.28 -29.74
N ARG A 184 28.24 -0.30 -29.12
CA ARG A 184 28.18 1.13 -29.50
C ARG A 184 29.41 1.64 -30.22
N GLY A 185 30.40 0.79 -30.46
CA GLY A 185 31.64 1.19 -31.16
C GLY A 185 32.44 2.27 -30.42
N ILE A 186 32.31 2.36 -29.09
CA ILE A 186 33.05 3.34 -28.28
C ILE A 186 34.51 2.99 -28.09
N PHE A 187 34.89 1.76 -28.38
CA PHE A 187 36.28 1.31 -28.33
C PHE A 187 36.89 1.26 -29.72
N SER A 188 38.08 1.84 -29.86
CA SER A 188 38.88 1.78 -31.10
C SER A 188 40.00 0.78 -30.96
N THR A 189 40.09 -0.20 -31.88
CA THR A 189 41.16 -1.17 -31.94
C THR A 189 42.47 -0.62 -32.53
N SER A 190 42.37 0.41 -33.37
CA SER A 190 43.54 1.09 -33.96
C SER A 190 44.28 1.95 -32.95
N GLU A 191 43.56 2.54 -32.01
CA GLU A 191 44.10 3.27 -30.88
C GLU A 191 43.35 2.79 -29.64
N PRO A 192 43.98 2.04 -28.70
CA PRO A 192 43.29 1.45 -27.56
C PRO A 192 42.77 2.52 -26.62
N ARG A 193 41.61 3.05 -26.93
CA ARG A 193 40.92 4.10 -26.16
C ARG A 193 39.41 3.90 -26.21
N ILE A 194 38.76 4.38 -25.16
CA ILE A 194 37.30 4.46 -25.06
C ILE A 194 36.90 5.91 -25.29
N LYS A 195 35.99 6.13 -26.27
CA LYS A 195 35.46 7.45 -26.58
C LYS A 195 33.97 7.47 -26.38
N LEU A 196 33.49 8.31 -25.46
CA LEU A 196 32.08 8.54 -25.21
C LEU A 196 31.54 9.55 -26.25
N ASN A 197 30.58 9.13 -27.05
CA ASN A 197 30.01 9.97 -28.12
C ASN A 197 28.50 10.17 -27.93
N ASP A 198 27.86 9.40 -27.04
CA ASP A 198 26.41 9.46 -26.86
C ASP A 198 26.00 10.58 -25.89
N SER A 199 24.81 11.10 -26.05
CA SER A 199 24.15 11.96 -25.07
C SER A 199 23.78 11.16 -23.80
N GLY A 200 23.38 11.87 -22.78
CA GLY A 200 23.02 11.27 -21.48
C GLY A 200 24.21 11.01 -20.59
N THR A 201 23.92 10.54 -19.39
CA THR A 201 24.93 10.28 -18.35
C THR A 201 25.63 8.94 -18.61
N SER A 202 26.94 8.99 -18.82
CA SER A 202 27.78 7.80 -18.92
C SER A 202 28.33 7.41 -17.55
N TYR A 203 28.23 6.12 -17.24
CA TYR A 203 28.72 5.50 -16.00
C TYR A 203 29.94 4.66 -16.33
N ILE A 204 31.03 4.91 -15.64
CA ILE A 204 32.33 4.25 -15.85
C ILE A 204 32.67 3.49 -14.58
N THR A 205 32.84 2.19 -14.67
CA THR A 205 33.15 1.34 -13.51
C THR A 205 34.39 0.50 -13.77
N LEU A 206 35.35 0.59 -12.86
CA LEU A 206 36.55 -0.25 -12.84
C LEU A 206 36.40 -1.26 -11.69
N TYR A 207 36.39 -2.56 -12.00
CA TYR A 207 36.11 -3.62 -11.03
C TYR A 207 36.61 -5.00 -11.48
N HIS A 208 36.57 -5.97 -10.58
CA HIS A 208 36.82 -7.38 -10.90
C HIS A 208 35.49 -8.14 -11.00
N PRO A 209 35.16 -8.75 -12.16
CA PRO A 209 33.84 -9.35 -12.42
C PRO A 209 33.48 -10.53 -11.50
N ASN A 210 34.48 -11.26 -11.00
CA ASN A 210 34.27 -12.42 -10.12
C ASN A 210 34.39 -12.07 -8.61
N SER A 211 34.55 -10.79 -8.25
CA SER A 211 34.56 -10.35 -6.86
C SER A 211 33.15 -9.98 -6.41
N PRO A 212 32.62 -10.51 -5.30
CA PRO A 212 31.30 -10.14 -4.78
C PRO A 212 31.16 -8.64 -4.48
N THR A 213 32.26 -7.99 -4.10
CA THR A 213 32.35 -6.56 -3.82
C THR A 213 32.84 -5.74 -5.02
N GLY A 214 33.26 -6.41 -6.09
CA GLY A 214 33.90 -5.79 -7.25
C GLY A 214 35.34 -5.35 -6.98
N ASP A 215 35.93 -5.71 -5.84
CA ASP A 215 37.31 -5.36 -5.49
C ASP A 215 38.29 -5.99 -6.49
N PHE A 216 39.36 -5.27 -6.79
CA PHE A 216 40.35 -5.70 -7.76
C PHE A 216 41.79 -5.46 -7.27
N LEU A 217 42.74 -6.18 -7.90
CA LEU A 217 44.14 -6.12 -7.58
C LEU A 217 44.93 -5.52 -8.75
N LEU A 218 45.88 -4.64 -8.46
CA LEU A 218 46.85 -4.16 -9.43
C LEU A 218 48.28 -4.50 -8.99
N PRO A 219 49.08 -5.13 -9.86
CA PRO A 219 50.49 -5.41 -9.59
C PRO A 219 51.33 -4.16 -9.81
N HIS A 220 52.40 -4.03 -9.02
CA HIS A 220 53.42 -2.99 -9.19
C HIS A 220 54.76 -3.56 -8.84
N ASN A 221 55.73 -3.49 -9.76
CA ASN A 221 57.06 -4.14 -9.60
C ASN A 221 58.06 -3.29 -8.79
N ASP A 222 57.82 -1.99 -8.63
CA ASP A 222 58.74 -1.07 -7.98
C ASP A 222 58.07 -0.23 -6.91
N ALA A 223 57.51 -0.94 -5.91
CA ALA A 223 56.66 -0.31 -4.89
C ALA A 223 57.24 -0.34 -3.46
N ASN A 224 58.53 -0.49 -3.32
CA ASN A 224 59.12 -0.56 -1.97
C ASN A 224 58.81 0.70 -1.14
N ASP A 225 58.81 1.87 -1.76
CA ASP A 225 58.60 3.16 -1.12
C ASP A 225 57.16 3.72 -1.26
N ILE A 226 56.24 2.93 -1.77
CA ILE A 226 54.84 3.35 -1.98
C ILE A 226 53.97 2.71 -0.90
N SER A 227 53.35 3.53 -0.05
CA SER A 227 52.40 3.06 0.96
C SER A 227 51.01 2.75 0.37
N SER A 228 50.55 3.58 -0.55
CA SER A 228 49.30 3.38 -1.29
C SER A 228 49.46 3.81 -2.75
N LEU A 229 48.65 3.21 -3.62
CA LEU A 229 48.55 3.53 -5.04
C LEU A 229 47.20 4.18 -5.32
N LYS A 230 47.17 5.25 -6.12
CA LYS A 230 45.94 5.90 -6.53
C LYS A 230 45.68 5.68 -8.02
N ILE A 231 44.41 5.51 -8.34
CA ILE A 231 43.89 5.45 -9.70
C ILE A 231 42.93 6.61 -9.89
N SER A 232 43.13 7.40 -10.93
CA SER A 232 42.25 8.53 -11.28
C SER A 232 41.65 8.32 -12.67
N ILE A 233 40.37 8.61 -12.79
CA ILE A 233 39.59 8.49 -14.05
C ILE A 233 39.28 9.89 -14.56
N TYR A 234 39.49 10.10 -15.84
CA TYR A 234 39.25 11.36 -16.54
C TYR A 234 38.40 11.10 -17.80
N CYS A 235 37.61 12.10 -18.21
CA CYS A 235 36.99 12.14 -19.52
C CYS A 235 37.39 13.44 -20.21
N ASP A 236 38.04 13.35 -21.36
CA ASP A 236 38.58 14.48 -22.14
C ASP A 236 39.42 15.47 -21.29
N GLY A 237 40.21 14.90 -20.36
CA GLY A 237 41.05 15.67 -19.43
C GLY A 237 40.33 16.17 -18.16
N VAL A 238 39.02 16.09 -18.08
CA VAL A 238 38.23 16.45 -16.89
C VAL A 238 38.32 15.32 -15.87
N PHE A 239 38.72 15.64 -14.65
CA PHE A 239 38.79 14.68 -13.54
C PHE A 239 37.38 14.26 -13.11
N LEU A 240 37.11 12.96 -13.06
CA LEU A 240 35.83 12.40 -12.66
C LEU A 240 35.83 11.80 -11.24
N GLY A 241 36.93 11.22 -10.86
CA GLY A 241 37.08 10.61 -9.53
C GLY A 241 38.31 9.74 -9.43
N GLU A 242 38.61 9.32 -8.21
CA GLU A 242 39.77 8.46 -7.89
C GLU A 242 39.44 7.38 -6.89
N GLY A 243 40.23 6.31 -6.89
CA GLY A 243 40.28 5.30 -5.83
C GLY A 243 41.69 5.13 -5.32
N GLU A 244 41.84 4.87 -4.01
CA GLU A 244 43.11 4.57 -3.37
C GLU A 244 43.11 3.12 -2.89
N SER A 245 44.28 2.46 -3.01
CA SER A 245 44.43 1.09 -2.52
C SER A 245 44.37 1.07 -0.99
N TYR A 246 43.65 0.10 -0.45
CA TYR A 246 43.45 -0.06 0.99
C TYR A 246 44.31 -1.21 1.57
N GLU A 247 44.89 -2.06 0.72
CA GLU A 247 45.73 -3.17 1.12
C GLU A 247 46.91 -3.33 0.15
N LYS A 248 48.05 -3.65 0.67
CA LYS A 248 49.30 -3.89 -0.06
C LYS A 248 49.90 -5.20 0.40
N THR A 249 50.07 -6.16 -0.51
CA THR A 249 50.66 -7.48 -0.23
C THR A 249 51.82 -7.77 -1.17
N LYS A 250 52.84 -8.47 -0.68
CA LYS A 250 53.98 -8.91 -1.52
C LYS A 250 53.81 -10.35 -1.91
N THR A 251 53.85 -10.61 -3.23
CA THR A 251 53.84 -12.00 -3.74
C THR A 251 55.17 -12.68 -3.56
N PRO A 252 55.24 -14.04 -3.56
CA PRO A 252 56.51 -14.76 -3.52
C PRO A 252 57.49 -14.40 -4.67
N ASP A 253 56.95 -13.97 -5.81
CA ASP A 253 57.70 -13.57 -7.01
C ASP A 253 58.19 -12.12 -6.99
N THR A 254 58.31 -11.50 -5.82
CA THR A 254 58.81 -10.12 -5.61
C THR A 254 57.92 -8.98 -6.12
N MET A 255 56.70 -9.28 -6.61
CA MET A 255 55.78 -8.26 -7.08
C MET A 255 54.86 -7.78 -5.95
N TRP A 256 54.57 -6.48 -5.90
CA TRP A 256 53.60 -5.90 -4.96
C TRP A 256 52.21 -5.90 -5.60
N MET A 257 51.20 -6.33 -4.82
CA MET A 257 49.80 -6.29 -5.21
C MET A 257 49.07 -5.25 -4.39
N PHE A 258 48.40 -4.32 -5.02
CA PHE A 258 47.57 -3.29 -4.42
C PHE A 258 46.10 -3.63 -4.64
N LYS A 259 45.35 -3.69 -3.55
CA LYS A 259 43.92 -4.01 -3.59
C LYS A 259 43.10 -2.75 -3.50
N PHE A 260 42.13 -2.63 -4.37
CA PHE A 260 41.23 -1.50 -4.52
C PHE A 260 39.79 -1.94 -4.36
N HIS A 261 38.98 -1.06 -3.77
CA HIS A 261 37.53 -1.18 -3.94
C HIS A 261 37.13 -0.85 -5.38
N LYS A 262 35.97 -1.35 -5.81
CA LYS A 262 35.33 -0.95 -7.06
C LYS A 262 35.29 0.57 -7.17
N ILE A 263 35.74 1.13 -8.28
CA ILE A 263 35.69 2.56 -8.56
C ILE A 263 34.59 2.81 -9.56
N SER A 264 33.60 3.64 -9.21
CA SER A 264 32.50 4.02 -10.09
C SER A 264 32.41 5.54 -10.16
N VAL A 265 32.38 6.07 -11.38
CA VAL A 265 32.22 7.50 -11.65
C VAL A 265 31.18 7.70 -12.74
N GLN A 266 30.64 8.90 -12.84
CA GLN A 266 29.67 9.27 -13.87
C GLN A 266 30.07 10.59 -14.53
N THR A 267 29.66 10.77 -15.79
CA THR A 267 29.90 11.99 -16.53
C THR A 267 28.87 12.20 -17.64
N ASP A 268 28.48 13.44 -17.85
CA ASP A 268 27.68 13.89 -19.02
C ASP A 268 28.60 14.40 -20.14
N THR A 269 29.92 14.43 -19.88
CA THR A 269 30.90 14.92 -20.85
C THR A 269 31.20 13.83 -21.88
N GLN A 270 31.08 14.18 -23.13
CA GLN A 270 31.57 13.38 -24.27
C GLN A 270 33.09 13.54 -24.39
N GLY A 271 33.79 12.50 -24.78
CA GLY A 271 35.22 12.56 -24.95
C GLY A 271 35.95 11.25 -24.66
N VAL A 272 37.27 11.31 -24.57
CA VAL A 272 38.11 10.13 -24.36
C VAL A 272 38.27 9.83 -22.87
N VAL A 273 37.89 8.61 -22.47
CA VAL A 273 38.12 8.13 -21.11
C VAL A 273 39.58 7.72 -20.92
N THR A 274 40.22 8.30 -19.90
CA THR A 274 41.60 7.99 -19.54
C THR A 274 41.66 7.55 -18.08
N VAL A 275 42.39 6.47 -17.81
CA VAL A 275 42.60 5.94 -16.46
C VAL A 275 44.13 6.04 -16.18
N LYS A 276 44.50 6.77 -15.11
CA LYS A 276 45.89 7.02 -14.77
C LYS A 276 46.23 6.49 -13.37
N MET A 277 47.44 6.02 -13.19
CA MET A 277 48.00 5.69 -11.88
C MET A 277 48.87 6.82 -11.36
N SER A 278 48.86 7.00 -10.04
CA SER A 278 49.68 8.00 -9.36
C SER A 278 51.19 7.74 -9.47
N LYS A 279 51.59 6.48 -9.67
CA LYS A 279 52.96 6.06 -9.89
C LYS A 279 53.07 5.16 -11.11
N PRO A 280 53.87 5.49 -12.11
CA PRO A 280 54.08 4.65 -13.28
C PRO A 280 54.88 3.37 -12.93
N ILE A 281 54.62 2.31 -13.65
CA ILE A 281 55.42 1.08 -13.60
C ILE A 281 56.66 1.23 -14.49
N SER A 282 57.82 0.87 -13.99
CA SER A 282 59.05 0.79 -14.80
C SER A 282 59.12 -0.56 -15.51
N GLY A 283 59.03 -0.58 -16.86
CA GLY A 283 59.24 -1.79 -17.66
C GLY A 283 58.11 -2.10 -18.65
N SER A 284 58.16 -3.31 -19.22
CA SER A 284 57.18 -3.78 -20.23
C SER A 284 55.78 -3.95 -19.66
N MET A 285 54.78 -3.86 -20.53
CA MET A 285 53.37 -4.08 -20.17
C MET A 285 53.17 -5.38 -19.39
N VAL A 286 52.58 -5.26 -18.22
CA VAL A 286 52.20 -6.40 -17.37
C VAL A 286 50.72 -6.68 -17.65
N PRO A 287 50.41 -7.93 -18.08
CA PRO A 287 48.99 -8.32 -18.20
C PRO A 287 48.35 -8.27 -16.83
N LEU A 288 47.26 -7.53 -16.69
CA LEU A 288 46.54 -7.48 -15.44
C LEU A 288 45.62 -8.71 -15.31
N PRO A 289 45.66 -9.38 -14.17
CA PRO A 289 44.68 -10.43 -13.92
C PRO A 289 43.33 -9.76 -13.62
N ASN A 290 42.51 -9.68 -14.66
CA ASN A 290 41.06 -9.55 -14.58
C ASN A 290 40.37 -8.30 -14.05
N PRO A 291 40.95 -7.14 -13.72
CA PRO A 291 40.11 -5.96 -13.64
C PRO A 291 39.64 -5.56 -15.04
N ILE A 292 38.38 -5.20 -15.12
CA ILE A 292 37.76 -4.72 -16.35
C ILE A 292 37.25 -3.30 -16.16
N ILE A 293 37.16 -2.55 -17.25
CA ILE A 293 36.43 -1.31 -17.30
C ILE A 293 35.09 -1.55 -17.99
N SER A 294 34.03 -1.16 -17.34
CA SER A 294 32.66 -1.23 -17.85
C SER A 294 32.13 0.18 -18.08
N ILE A 295 31.55 0.39 -19.23
CA ILE A 295 30.95 1.67 -19.63
C ILE A 295 29.50 1.40 -20.00
N HIS A 296 28.58 2.16 -19.41
CA HIS A 296 27.19 2.20 -19.84
C HIS A 296 26.67 3.64 -19.79
N ASN A 297 25.56 3.88 -20.44
CA ASN A 297 24.96 5.20 -20.53
C ASN A 297 23.45 5.10 -20.24
N SER A 298 22.89 6.08 -19.58
CA SER A 298 21.47 6.13 -19.24
C SER A 298 20.53 6.00 -20.44
N ASP A 299 20.99 6.44 -21.61
CA ASP A 299 20.19 6.46 -22.84
C ASP A 299 20.36 5.17 -23.68
N TRP A 300 21.22 4.26 -23.28
CA TRP A 300 21.40 3.02 -24.02
C TRP A 300 20.30 2.02 -23.72
N ASP A 301 19.84 1.38 -24.78
CA ASP A 301 18.96 0.22 -24.64
C ASP A 301 19.71 -1.01 -24.12
N ILE A 302 18.99 -1.91 -23.51
CA ILE A 302 19.51 -3.23 -23.14
C ILE A 302 19.67 -4.09 -24.39
N TYR A 303 20.74 -4.87 -24.44
CA TYR A 303 21.06 -5.77 -25.55
C TYR A 303 21.02 -7.23 -25.09
N PHE A 304 20.29 -8.04 -25.85
CA PHE A 304 20.33 -9.49 -25.70
C PHE A 304 21.57 -10.06 -26.42
N PRO A 305 22.30 -11.07 -25.86
CA PRO A 305 22.18 -11.66 -24.52
C PRO A 305 22.83 -10.78 -23.43
N GLY A 306 22.32 -10.88 -22.22
CA GLY A 306 22.87 -10.14 -21.09
C GLY A 306 22.02 -10.26 -19.83
N PHE A 307 21.91 -9.16 -19.11
CA PHE A 307 21.07 -9.05 -17.92
C PHE A 307 20.08 -7.92 -18.14
N PHE A 308 18.94 -7.97 -17.53
CA PHE A 308 17.89 -6.96 -17.61
C PHE A 308 17.77 -6.26 -16.26
N PRO A 309 18.09 -4.95 -16.15
CA PRO A 309 17.85 -4.19 -14.93
C PRO A 309 16.38 -3.85 -14.80
N VAL A 310 15.82 -4.04 -13.61
CA VAL A 310 14.38 -3.92 -13.36
C VAL A 310 13.98 -2.47 -13.08
N ALA A 311 14.57 -1.86 -12.05
CA ALA A 311 14.15 -0.55 -11.58
C ALA A 311 14.10 0.55 -12.67
N PRO A 312 15.13 0.75 -13.51
CA PRO A 312 15.09 1.79 -14.54
C PRO A 312 14.06 1.53 -15.65
N ASN A 313 13.53 0.31 -15.71
CA ASN A 313 12.53 -0.13 -16.68
C ASN A 313 11.12 -0.25 -16.11
N LEU A 314 10.92 0.03 -14.81
CA LEU A 314 9.60 0.18 -14.23
C LEU A 314 8.85 1.38 -14.86
N PRO A 315 7.52 1.37 -14.83
CA PRO A 315 6.71 2.49 -15.26
C PRO A 315 7.11 3.81 -14.59
N ASP A 316 6.90 4.92 -15.31
CA ASP A 316 7.09 6.27 -14.80
C ASP A 316 5.84 6.71 -14.04
N ILE A 317 5.64 6.13 -12.89
CA ILE A 317 4.45 6.34 -12.05
C ILE A 317 4.95 6.61 -10.63
N SER A 318 4.33 7.55 -9.92
CA SER A 318 4.62 7.74 -8.50
C SER A 318 4.21 6.50 -7.70
N GLN A 319 4.88 6.24 -6.58
CA GLN A 319 4.55 5.10 -5.71
C GLN A 319 3.14 5.27 -5.13
N GLY A 320 2.72 6.51 -4.85
CA GLY A 320 1.37 6.83 -4.39
C GLY A 320 0.31 6.53 -5.44
N ASP A 321 0.49 7.01 -6.68
CA ASP A 321 -0.46 6.77 -7.78
C ASP A 321 -0.56 5.28 -8.13
N PHE A 322 0.55 4.55 -8.01
CA PHE A 322 0.55 3.10 -8.18
C PHE A 322 -0.34 2.40 -7.14
N ILE A 323 -0.23 2.77 -5.87
CA ILE A 323 -1.08 2.22 -4.79
C ILE A 323 -2.54 2.62 -5.04
N LEU A 324 -2.83 3.89 -5.38
CA LEU A 324 -4.17 4.38 -5.67
C LEU A 324 -4.81 3.63 -6.84
N ALA A 325 -4.05 3.38 -7.92
CA ALA A 325 -4.53 2.59 -9.05
C ALA A 325 -4.94 1.17 -8.64
N LEU A 326 -4.11 0.51 -7.83
CA LEU A 326 -4.44 -0.82 -7.31
C LEU A 326 -5.64 -0.80 -6.36
N MET A 327 -5.78 0.23 -5.53
CA MET A 327 -6.95 0.41 -4.67
C MET A 327 -8.22 0.59 -5.50
N SER A 328 -8.17 1.42 -6.54
CA SER A 328 -9.28 1.64 -7.46
C SER A 328 -9.69 0.37 -8.22
N MET A 329 -8.73 -0.45 -8.64
CA MET A 329 -9.03 -1.76 -9.24
C MET A 329 -9.69 -2.73 -8.26
N ASN A 330 -9.57 -2.50 -6.96
CA ASN A 330 -10.06 -3.39 -5.91
C ASN A 330 -11.25 -2.84 -5.11
N GLY A 331 -11.73 -1.64 -5.43
CA GLY A 331 -12.80 -0.99 -4.68
C GLY A 331 -12.43 -0.72 -3.21
N LEU A 332 -11.15 -0.39 -2.97
CA LEU A 332 -10.60 -0.18 -1.65
C LEU A 332 -10.37 1.31 -1.38
N PHE A 333 -10.46 1.66 -0.11
CA PHE A 333 -10.17 2.99 0.40
C PHE A 333 -9.05 2.90 1.44
N ALA A 334 -8.21 3.91 1.51
CA ALA A 334 -7.21 4.02 2.55
C ALA A 334 -7.86 4.57 3.84
N TYR A 335 -7.54 3.94 4.94
CA TYR A 335 -7.95 4.35 6.26
C TYR A 335 -6.72 4.59 7.14
N ALA A 336 -6.67 5.75 7.80
CA ALA A 336 -5.61 6.11 8.72
C ALA A 336 -5.83 5.49 10.10
N ASP A 337 -4.86 4.72 10.59
CA ASP A 337 -4.89 4.22 11.96
C ASP A 337 -4.15 5.18 12.90
N LYS A 338 -4.86 5.80 13.82
CA LYS A 338 -4.29 6.70 14.83
C LYS A 338 -3.25 6.04 15.74
N ASN A 339 -3.32 4.72 15.91
CA ASN A 339 -2.41 3.96 16.76
C ASN A 339 -1.17 3.46 15.99
N SER A 340 -1.20 3.53 14.67
CA SER A 340 -0.14 3.06 13.78
C SER A 340 0.08 4.05 12.63
N PRO A 341 0.71 5.20 12.91
CA PRO A 341 0.79 6.32 11.97
C PRO A 341 1.51 6.00 10.65
N ASN A 342 2.34 4.95 10.63
CA ASN A 342 3.02 4.49 9.42
C ASN A 342 2.28 3.32 8.72
N THR A 343 1.02 3.06 9.10
CA THR A 343 0.24 1.97 8.52
C THR A 343 -0.91 2.51 7.69
N ILE A 344 -0.96 2.12 6.42
CA ILE A 344 -2.12 2.30 5.55
C ILE A 344 -3.01 1.08 5.73
N LYS A 345 -4.20 1.25 6.28
CA LYS A 345 -5.21 0.19 6.30
C LYS A 345 -6.10 0.30 5.08
N LEU A 346 -6.34 -0.81 4.43
CA LEU A 346 -7.20 -0.90 3.25
C LEU A 346 -8.55 -1.48 3.65
N ILE A 347 -9.61 -0.73 3.41
CA ILE A 347 -10.99 -1.11 3.69
C ILE A 347 -11.86 -0.95 2.45
N SER A 348 -12.98 -1.66 2.42
CA SER A 348 -14.06 -1.50 1.45
C SER A 348 -15.38 -1.23 2.14
N ILE A 349 -16.38 -0.80 1.40
CA ILE A 349 -17.76 -0.72 1.91
C ILE A 349 -18.27 -2.10 2.33
N ASP A 350 -17.83 -3.17 1.65
CA ASP A 350 -18.18 -4.55 2.03
C ASP A 350 -17.65 -4.93 3.41
N ASP A 351 -16.48 -4.43 3.83
CA ASP A 351 -15.93 -4.68 5.18
C ASP A 351 -16.82 -4.04 6.25
N ILE A 352 -17.27 -2.80 5.99
CA ILE A 352 -18.18 -2.10 6.91
C ILE A 352 -19.53 -2.84 7.00
N ILE A 353 -20.06 -3.28 5.86
CA ILE A 353 -21.30 -4.07 5.81
C ILE A 353 -21.13 -5.43 6.50
N ALA A 354 -19.98 -6.07 6.35
CA ALA A 354 -19.69 -7.33 7.03
C ALA A 354 -19.67 -7.18 8.56
N ASN A 355 -19.26 -6.02 9.08
CA ASN A 355 -19.36 -5.73 10.51
C ASN A 355 -20.83 -5.61 10.97
N VAL A 356 -21.71 -5.07 10.11
CA VAL A 356 -23.17 -5.11 10.38
C VAL A 356 -23.66 -6.55 10.51
N GLN A 357 -23.27 -7.42 9.59
CA GLN A 357 -23.69 -8.83 9.58
C GLN A 357 -23.16 -9.62 10.77
N LYS A 358 -21.99 -9.25 11.30
CA LYS A 358 -21.39 -9.83 12.51
C LYS A 358 -21.96 -9.23 13.79
N ASN A 359 -22.88 -8.30 13.71
CA ASN A 359 -23.42 -7.51 14.82
C ASN A 359 -22.33 -6.71 15.59
N ASP A 360 -21.23 -6.34 14.90
CA ASP A 360 -20.20 -5.46 15.44
C ASP A 360 -20.55 -4.00 15.09
N ILE A 361 -21.60 -3.52 15.72
CA ILE A 361 -22.21 -2.20 15.52
C ILE A 361 -22.10 -1.41 16.82
N ILE A 362 -21.75 -0.15 16.71
CA ILE A 362 -21.73 0.76 17.87
C ILE A 362 -23.13 1.39 18.01
N ASP A 363 -23.76 1.26 19.16
CA ASP A 363 -25.04 1.95 19.44
C ASP A 363 -24.77 3.35 19.97
N TRP A 364 -25.16 4.36 19.17
CA TRP A 364 -25.10 5.78 19.57
C TRP A 364 -26.46 6.36 19.98
N SER A 365 -27.47 5.52 20.17
CA SER A 365 -28.83 5.99 20.53
C SER A 365 -28.85 6.85 21.79
N ASP A 366 -28.01 6.54 22.77
CA ASP A 366 -27.89 7.29 24.04
C ASP A 366 -26.85 8.43 23.95
N ARG A 367 -26.13 8.57 22.83
CA ARG A 367 -25.11 9.60 22.61
C ARG A 367 -25.65 10.80 21.85
N VAL A 368 -26.69 10.61 21.05
CA VAL A 368 -27.28 11.70 20.26
C VAL A 368 -27.93 12.73 21.14
N ILE A 369 -27.70 14.00 20.82
CA ILE A 369 -28.35 15.12 21.50
C ILE A 369 -29.74 15.32 20.90
N LEU A 370 -30.72 15.47 21.76
CA LEU A 370 -32.08 15.74 21.36
C LEU A 370 -32.37 17.26 21.54
N ASN A 371 -33.02 17.85 20.56
CA ASN A 371 -33.52 19.22 20.63
C ASN A 371 -34.77 19.33 21.53
N ASP A 372 -35.29 20.54 21.72
CA ASP A 372 -36.46 20.84 22.58
C ASP A 372 -37.74 20.06 22.16
N PHE A 373 -37.77 19.50 20.95
CA PHE A 373 -38.88 18.69 20.45
C PHE A 373 -38.64 17.19 20.59
N HIS A 374 -37.65 16.79 21.38
CA HIS A 374 -37.19 15.37 21.53
C HIS A 374 -36.81 14.68 20.21
N ARG A 375 -36.33 15.44 19.24
CA ARG A 375 -35.79 14.94 17.99
C ARG A 375 -34.26 15.06 18.01
N VAL A 376 -33.57 14.18 17.25
CA VAL A 376 -32.13 14.30 17.11
C VAL A 376 -31.76 15.70 16.61
N ASP A 377 -30.82 16.33 17.28
CA ASP A 377 -30.32 17.64 16.89
C ASP A 377 -29.46 17.50 15.64
N MET A 378 -29.93 18.11 14.56
CA MET A 378 -29.30 18.13 13.26
C MET A 378 -28.94 19.58 12.91
N PRO A 379 -27.67 19.98 13.14
CA PRO A 379 -27.26 21.37 12.91
C PRO A 379 -27.32 21.77 11.44
N ASP A 380 -27.08 20.82 10.55
CA ASP A 380 -26.98 21.07 9.12
C ASP A 380 -28.05 20.31 8.31
N ALA A 381 -28.28 20.78 7.09
CA ALA A 381 -29.11 20.09 6.13
C ALA A 381 -28.48 18.75 5.70
N SER A 382 -29.33 17.76 5.40
CA SER A 382 -28.83 16.50 4.83
C SER A 382 -28.17 16.75 3.48
N ILE A 383 -27.03 16.12 3.24
CA ILE A 383 -26.27 16.15 1.98
C ILE A 383 -26.71 14.95 1.13
N PHE A 384 -27.05 15.20 -0.11
CA PHE A 384 -27.50 14.16 -1.06
C PHE A 384 -26.55 13.99 -2.25
N THR A 385 -25.46 14.74 -2.27
CA THR A 385 -24.42 14.71 -3.31
C THR A 385 -23.06 14.79 -2.64
N ILE A 386 -22.04 14.21 -3.26
CA ILE A 386 -20.63 14.45 -2.96
C ILE A 386 -20.07 15.16 -4.19
N ASP A 387 -19.25 16.17 -3.98
CA ASP A 387 -18.53 16.83 -5.05
C ASP A 387 -17.75 15.79 -5.88
N ASP A 388 -17.60 16.05 -7.16
CA ASP A 388 -16.95 15.17 -8.14
C ASP A 388 -17.75 13.91 -8.56
N LEU A 389 -18.93 13.64 -8.00
CA LEU A 389 -19.80 12.56 -8.47
C LEU A 389 -20.85 13.07 -9.46
N ALA A 390 -21.04 12.33 -10.54
CA ALA A 390 -22.04 12.56 -11.58
C ALA A 390 -23.10 11.44 -11.63
N GLN A 391 -24.09 11.57 -12.50
CA GLN A 391 -25.07 10.52 -12.74
C GLN A 391 -24.43 9.24 -13.30
N SER A 392 -23.37 9.40 -14.09
CA SER A 392 -22.56 8.35 -14.69
C SER A 392 -21.10 8.61 -14.36
N ASN A 393 -20.51 7.77 -13.53
CA ASN A 393 -19.12 7.87 -13.08
C ASN A 393 -18.31 6.78 -13.77
N ILE A 394 -17.45 7.16 -14.68
CA ILE A 394 -16.67 6.23 -15.51
C ILE A 394 -15.40 5.83 -14.78
N LEU A 395 -15.12 4.53 -14.80
CA LEU A 395 -13.87 3.94 -14.36
C LEU A 395 -13.25 3.22 -15.55
N ASP A 396 -12.03 3.58 -15.93
CA ASP A 396 -11.35 2.98 -17.08
C ASP A 396 -9.83 2.96 -16.91
N TYR A 397 -9.18 2.36 -17.89
CA TYR A 397 -7.76 2.44 -18.14
C TYR A 397 -7.44 3.71 -18.96
N ASP A 398 -6.22 4.22 -18.84
CA ASP A 398 -5.67 5.19 -19.81
C ASP A 398 -5.22 4.42 -21.06
N ASN A 399 -6.21 4.06 -21.87
CA ASN A 399 -5.99 3.19 -23.03
C ASN A 399 -5.31 3.93 -24.19
N ASP A 400 -4.38 3.24 -24.83
CA ASP A 400 -3.80 3.63 -26.11
C ASP A 400 -4.59 3.04 -27.30
N ASP A 401 -4.21 3.40 -28.52
CA ASP A 401 -4.89 2.99 -29.76
C ASP A 401 -4.81 1.48 -30.05
N ASP A 402 -4.01 0.73 -29.29
CA ASP A 402 -3.83 -0.71 -29.45
C ASP A 402 -4.96 -1.54 -28.85
N VAL A 403 -5.80 -0.92 -27.99
CA VAL A 403 -6.89 -1.60 -27.28
C VAL A 403 -8.20 -1.35 -28.02
N LYS A 404 -8.85 -2.44 -28.46
CA LYS A 404 -10.14 -2.41 -29.18
C LYS A 404 -11.32 -2.81 -28.33
N THR A 405 -11.09 -3.47 -27.22
CA THR A 405 -12.13 -3.95 -26.31
C THR A 405 -12.51 -2.84 -25.34
N ASP A 406 -13.83 -2.55 -25.23
CA ASP A 406 -14.32 -1.64 -24.20
C ASP A 406 -13.96 -2.16 -22.81
N THR A 407 -13.21 -1.36 -22.06
CA THR A 407 -12.67 -1.71 -20.73
C THR A 407 -13.38 -1.01 -19.59
N TYR A 408 -14.07 0.10 -19.91
CA TYR A 408 -14.71 0.94 -18.91
C TYR A 408 -15.88 0.25 -18.19
N GLY A 409 -16.09 0.69 -16.97
CA GLY A 409 -17.28 0.40 -16.18
C GLY A 409 -17.88 1.69 -15.62
N THR A 410 -19.15 1.63 -15.24
CA THR A 410 -19.87 2.82 -14.81
C THR A 410 -20.56 2.58 -13.48
N ILE A 411 -20.34 3.50 -12.54
CA ILE A 411 -21.11 3.62 -11.30
C ILE A 411 -22.20 4.66 -11.52
N THR A 412 -23.47 4.27 -11.36
CA THR A 412 -24.61 5.12 -11.70
C THR A 412 -25.28 5.68 -10.45
N ILE A 413 -25.58 6.97 -10.46
CA ILE A 413 -26.27 7.67 -9.37
C ILE A 413 -27.59 8.22 -9.92
N ARG A 414 -28.71 7.83 -9.29
CA ARG A 414 -30.06 8.29 -9.65
C ARG A 414 -30.39 9.62 -8.98
N ASN A 415 -29.71 10.67 -9.44
CA ASN A 415 -29.94 12.05 -9.01
C ASN A 415 -29.89 12.95 -10.26
N GLU A 416 -31.04 13.48 -10.67
CA GLU A 416 -31.12 14.34 -11.87
C GLU A 416 -30.56 15.75 -11.67
N ASN A 417 -30.16 16.10 -10.44
CA ASN A 417 -29.66 17.45 -10.10
C ASN A 417 -28.13 17.58 -10.12
N ILE A 418 -27.41 16.49 -10.44
CA ILE A 418 -25.95 16.49 -10.58
C ILE A 418 -25.55 16.39 -12.04
N GLU A 419 -24.27 16.58 -12.33
CA GLU A 419 -23.73 16.45 -13.68
C GLU A 419 -24.05 15.11 -14.31
N LYS A 420 -24.08 15.04 -15.63
CA LYS A 420 -24.49 13.81 -16.32
C LYS A 420 -23.42 12.75 -16.28
N GLU A 421 -22.14 13.14 -16.44
CA GLU A 421 -21.04 12.21 -16.58
C GLU A 421 -19.75 12.82 -16.06
N THR A 422 -18.92 12.01 -15.42
CA THR A 422 -17.55 12.35 -15.03
C THR A 422 -16.65 11.12 -15.12
N GLU A 423 -15.37 11.34 -15.36
CA GLU A 423 -14.35 10.31 -15.22
C GLU A 423 -13.93 10.25 -13.75
N LEU A 424 -14.33 9.17 -13.07
CA LEU A 424 -14.03 8.98 -11.65
C LEU A 424 -12.64 8.34 -11.44
N VAL A 425 -12.27 7.41 -12.30
CA VAL A 425 -10.99 6.70 -12.25
C VAL A 425 -10.44 6.55 -13.66
N SER A 426 -9.23 7.07 -13.87
CA SER A 426 -8.38 6.77 -15.01
C SER A 426 -7.11 6.11 -14.48
N LEU A 427 -6.89 4.83 -14.80
CA LEU A 427 -5.71 4.12 -14.33
C LEU A 427 -4.47 4.60 -15.12
N PRO A 428 -3.28 4.70 -14.50
CA PRO A 428 -2.04 5.04 -15.20
C PRO A 428 -1.48 3.84 -16.01
N PHE A 429 -2.35 2.96 -16.45
CA PHE A 429 -2.04 1.76 -17.23
C PHE A 429 -2.98 1.68 -18.43
N SER A 430 -2.46 1.20 -19.55
CA SER A 430 -3.31 0.77 -20.65
C SER A 430 -3.66 -0.72 -20.49
N ALA A 431 -4.84 -1.08 -20.94
CA ALA A 431 -5.27 -2.48 -20.98
C ALA A 431 -4.48 -3.26 -22.04
N SER A 432 -4.39 -4.57 -21.88
CA SER A 432 -3.83 -5.48 -22.88
C SER A 432 -4.88 -6.47 -23.34
N GLU A 433 -5.00 -6.63 -24.65
CA GLU A 433 -5.79 -7.72 -25.24
C GLU A 433 -5.03 -9.03 -25.17
N ASN A 434 -5.75 -10.13 -25.35
CA ASN A 434 -5.13 -11.45 -25.44
C ASN A 434 -5.12 -11.96 -26.86
N ALA A 435 -4.07 -12.72 -27.20
CA ALA A 435 -4.01 -13.48 -28.43
C ALA A 435 -3.53 -14.92 -28.15
N THR A 436 -3.83 -15.82 -29.08
CA THR A 436 -3.23 -17.15 -29.05
C THR A 436 -1.96 -17.11 -29.87
N THR A 437 -0.83 -17.16 -29.18
CA THR A 437 0.50 -17.11 -29.77
C THR A 437 1.26 -18.36 -29.38
N ASP A 438 1.89 -19.03 -30.35
CA ASP A 438 2.61 -20.29 -30.14
C ASP A 438 1.79 -21.39 -29.44
N GLY A 439 0.44 -21.38 -29.64
CA GLY A 439 -0.48 -22.30 -29.02
C GLY A 439 -0.87 -21.94 -27.56
N VAL A 440 -0.44 -20.81 -27.06
CA VAL A 440 -0.76 -20.30 -25.71
C VAL A 440 -1.58 -19.03 -25.82
N ASN A 441 -2.71 -18.97 -25.13
CA ASN A 441 -3.47 -17.72 -24.99
C ASN A 441 -2.85 -16.86 -23.90
N CYS A 442 -2.28 -15.72 -24.26
CA CYS A 442 -1.61 -14.79 -23.34
C CYS A 442 -1.87 -13.34 -23.74
N ALA A 443 -1.54 -12.43 -22.83
CA ALA A 443 -1.65 -10.99 -23.09
C ALA A 443 -0.61 -10.55 -24.13
N VAL A 444 -1.01 -9.58 -24.96
CA VAL A 444 -0.16 -8.93 -25.95
C VAL A 444 0.27 -7.57 -25.42
N VAL A 445 1.57 -7.29 -25.50
CA VAL A 445 2.21 -6.02 -25.15
C VAL A 445 3.06 -5.59 -26.36
N PRO A 446 2.57 -4.70 -27.24
CA PRO A 446 3.13 -4.52 -28.59
C PRO A 446 4.36 -3.61 -28.58
N ILE A 447 5.51 -4.10 -28.09
CA ILE A 447 6.79 -3.36 -28.10
C ILE A 447 7.73 -3.81 -29.21
N TYR A 448 7.47 -4.92 -29.86
CA TYR A 448 8.23 -5.40 -31.02
C TYR A 448 7.33 -5.60 -32.23
N GLU A 449 7.83 -5.21 -33.40
CA GLU A 449 7.18 -5.41 -34.69
C GLU A 449 8.17 -6.05 -35.65
N ASP A 450 7.77 -7.10 -36.39
CA ASP A 450 8.63 -7.75 -37.39
C ASP A 450 9.07 -6.73 -38.44
N ASN A 451 10.38 -6.59 -38.62
CA ASN A 451 10.96 -5.67 -39.62
C ASN A 451 11.08 -6.28 -41.03
N GLY A 452 10.59 -7.51 -41.26
CA GLY A 452 10.67 -8.23 -42.53
C GLY A 452 12.08 -8.65 -42.95
N LYS A 453 13.07 -8.48 -42.07
CA LYS A 453 14.48 -8.81 -42.32
C LYS A 453 15.04 -9.83 -41.34
N GLY A 454 14.17 -10.57 -40.66
CA GLY A 454 14.53 -11.56 -39.65
C GLY A 454 14.91 -10.97 -38.29
N GLY A 455 14.45 -9.77 -38.00
CA GLY A 455 14.56 -9.07 -36.71
C GLY A 455 13.32 -8.29 -36.41
N ALA A 456 13.32 -7.52 -35.33
CA ALA A 456 12.20 -6.66 -34.95
C ALA A 456 12.62 -5.22 -34.73
N ASN A 457 11.72 -4.29 -35.05
CA ASN A 457 11.76 -2.92 -34.57
C ASN A 457 11.26 -2.90 -33.13
N TYR A 458 11.81 -2.03 -32.33
CA TYR A 458 11.37 -1.82 -30.95
C TYR A 458 10.74 -0.43 -30.79
N SER A 459 9.61 -0.37 -30.11
CA SER A 459 9.00 0.87 -29.63
C SER A 459 8.47 0.67 -28.21
N GLU A 460 8.71 1.63 -27.35
CA GLU A 460 8.11 1.63 -26.00
C GLU A 460 6.61 1.88 -26.12
N CYS A 461 5.80 1.14 -25.37
CA CYS A 461 4.36 1.37 -25.25
C CYS A 461 3.99 1.83 -23.83
N SER A 462 2.75 2.28 -23.66
CA SER A 462 2.20 2.65 -22.36
C SER A 462 2.35 1.53 -21.32
N PRO A 463 2.49 1.84 -20.03
CA PRO A 463 2.55 0.85 -18.98
C PRO A 463 1.35 -0.09 -19.00
N ARG A 464 1.56 -1.35 -18.65
CA ARG A 464 0.52 -2.38 -18.62
C ARG A 464 0.46 -3.01 -17.23
N ILE A 465 -0.73 -3.49 -16.87
CA ILE A 465 -0.94 -4.36 -15.73
C ILE A 465 -1.67 -5.62 -16.22
N LEU A 466 -1.20 -6.79 -15.83
CA LEU A 466 -1.72 -8.07 -16.31
C LEU A 466 -2.07 -8.98 -15.14
N SER A 467 -2.97 -9.92 -15.37
CA SER A 467 -3.28 -10.99 -14.44
C SER A 467 -2.30 -12.15 -14.59
N GLY A 468 -1.55 -12.45 -13.56
CA GLY A 468 -0.76 -13.68 -13.51
C GLY A 468 -1.66 -14.92 -13.43
N ARG A 469 -1.41 -15.91 -14.28
CA ARG A 469 -2.10 -17.20 -14.28
C ARG A 469 -1.07 -18.34 -14.19
N GLY A 470 -1.36 -19.33 -13.35
CA GLY A 470 -0.51 -20.50 -13.21
C GLY A 470 -0.30 -21.30 -14.49
N ALA A 471 0.46 -22.37 -14.39
CA ALA A 471 0.72 -23.29 -15.50
C ALA A 471 -0.57 -23.80 -16.13
N PHE A 472 -0.71 -23.63 -17.42
CA PHE A 472 -1.86 -24.09 -18.19
C PHE A 472 -1.43 -24.87 -19.42
N MET A 473 -2.07 -25.99 -19.69
CA MET A 473 -1.96 -26.87 -20.87
C MET A 473 -0.55 -27.24 -21.34
N SER A 474 0.39 -26.31 -21.44
CA SER A 474 1.80 -26.52 -21.84
C SER A 474 2.80 -26.35 -20.70
N GLY A 475 2.34 -26.20 -19.45
CA GLY A 475 3.22 -26.02 -18.29
C GLY A 475 3.75 -24.59 -18.11
N ILE A 476 3.47 -23.68 -19.04
CA ILE A 476 4.00 -22.31 -19.01
C ILE A 476 3.10 -21.40 -18.17
N ALA A 477 3.70 -20.70 -17.20
CA ALA A 477 3.03 -19.64 -16.47
C ALA A 477 2.81 -18.44 -17.41
N ARG A 478 1.56 -18.07 -17.60
CA ARG A 478 1.12 -17.04 -18.54
C ARG A 478 0.46 -15.87 -17.86
N CYS A 479 0.37 -14.76 -18.56
CA CYS A 479 -0.32 -13.58 -18.12
C CYS A 479 -1.45 -13.21 -19.07
N ILE A 480 -2.55 -12.75 -18.53
CA ILE A 480 -3.78 -12.43 -19.24
C ILE A 480 -4.16 -10.99 -18.97
N GLY A 481 -4.58 -10.28 -20.01
CA GLY A 481 -5.09 -8.91 -19.93
C GLY A 481 -6.59 -8.86 -19.65
N VAL A 482 -7.29 -7.99 -20.37
CA VAL A 482 -8.71 -7.66 -20.14
C VAL A 482 -9.72 -8.78 -20.44
N PHE A 483 -9.29 -9.91 -20.97
CA PHE A 483 -10.15 -11.10 -21.02
C PHE A 483 -10.33 -11.79 -19.67
N ASP A 484 -9.54 -11.42 -18.66
CA ASP A 484 -9.82 -11.81 -17.30
C ASP A 484 -10.89 -10.87 -16.74
N PRO A 485 -12.06 -11.36 -16.32
CA PRO A 485 -13.17 -10.49 -15.91
C PRO A 485 -12.77 -9.47 -14.83
N TRP A 486 -11.88 -9.85 -13.91
CA TRP A 486 -11.46 -8.98 -12.84
C TRP A 486 -10.40 -7.93 -13.24
N MET A 487 -9.92 -7.96 -14.46
CA MET A 487 -9.08 -6.92 -15.06
C MET A 487 -9.89 -5.88 -15.85
N LYS A 488 -11.18 -6.12 -16.10
CA LYS A 488 -12.07 -5.23 -16.85
C LYS A 488 -13.02 -4.54 -15.88
N PHE A 489 -13.22 -3.23 -16.02
CA PHE A 489 -14.17 -2.52 -15.16
C PHE A 489 -15.62 -2.89 -15.48
N GLY A 490 -15.99 -3.02 -16.75
CA GLY A 490 -17.33 -3.34 -17.22
C GLY A 490 -17.63 -4.82 -17.31
N GLY A 491 -18.92 -5.14 -17.58
CA GLY A 491 -19.41 -6.51 -17.70
C GLY A 491 -19.95 -7.11 -16.41
N GLU A 492 -20.64 -8.27 -16.52
CA GLU A 492 -21.32 -8.90 -15.38
C GLU A 492 -20.34 -9.42 -14.31
N GLU A 493 -19.16 -9.87 -14.72
CA GLU A 493 -18.11 -10.34 -13.82
C GLU A 493 -17.00 -9.31 -13.63
N GLY A 494 -17.18 -8.08 -14.14
CA GLY A 494 -16.20 -7.01 -14.09
C GLY A 494 -16.06 -6.37 -12.71
N ILE A 495 -15.05 -5.53 -12.57
CA ILE A 495 -14.65 -4.88 -11.32
C ILE A 495 -15.81 -4.11 -10.68
N VAL A 496 -16.57 -3.31 -11.47
CA VAL A 496 -17.66 -2.51 -10.94
C VAL A 496 -18.75 -3.40 -10.33
N LYS A 497 -19.13 -4.48 -11.00
CA LYS A 497 -20.16 -5.40 -10.51
C LYS A 497 -19.72 -6.25 -9.33
N THR A 498 -18.44 -6.59 -9.25
CA THR A 498 -17.92 -7.52 -8.22
C THR A 498 -17.35 -6.82 -7.01
N ARG A 499 -16.76 -5.62 -7.17
CA ARG A 499 -16.02 -4.93 -6.09
C ARG A 499 -16.64 -3.61 -5.67
N TYR A 500 -17.43 -2.99 -6.55
CA TYR A 500 -18.13 -1.74 -6.26
C TYR A 500 -19.63 -1.94 -6.03
N ALA A 501 -20.15 -3.19 -5.98
CA ALA A 501 -21.57 -3.46 -5.86
C ALA A 501 -22.20 -2.81 -4.61
N SER A 502 -21.55 -2.88 -3.48
CA SER A 502 -22.02 -2.26 -2.24
C SER A 502 -21.84 -0.74 -2.25
N TYR A 503 -20.71 -0.26 -2.76
CA TYR A 503 -20.49 1.17 -2.99
C TYR A 503 -21.56 1.76 -3.90
N GLN A 504 -21.86 1.11 -5.03
CA GLN A 504 -22.95 1.48 -5.95
C GLN A 504 -24.29 1.63 -5.23
N LYS A 505 -24.64 0.71 -4.33
CA LYS A 505 -25.90 0.77 -3.56
C LYS A 505 -25.94 1.96 -2.58
N VAL A 506 -24.79 2.31 -2.01
CA VAL A 506 -24.67 3.44 -1.09
C VAL A 506 -24.79 4.76 -1.83
N VAL A 507 -24.04 4.93 -2.94
CA VAL A 507 -24.01 6.20 -3.70
C VAL A 507 -25.24 6.43 -4.56
N ASP A 508 -25.92 5.38 -5.03
CA ASP A 508 -27.13 5.48 -5.85
C ASP A 508 -28.24 6.32 -5.20
N ARG A 509 -28.31 6.32 -3.87
CA ARG A 509 -29.19 7.16 -3.08
C ARG A 509 -28.45 7.70 -1.85
N LEU A 510 -27.37 8.38 -2.14
CA LEU A 510 -26.51 8.96 -1.12
C LEU A 510 -27.33 9.83 -0.15
N ARG A 511 -27.09 9.64 1.12
CA ARG A 511 -27.55 10.56 2.18
C ARG A 511 -26.54 10.61 3.30
N ILE A 512 -25.98 11.78 3.51
CA ILE A 512 -25.15 12.11 4.66
C ILE A 512 -25.98 13.03 5.55
N ILE A 513 -26.03 12.75 6.82
CA ILE A 513 -26.67 13.58 7.84
C ILE A 513 -25.62 14.08 8.82
N THR A 514 -25.74 15.31 9.27
CA THR A 514 -24.96 15.84 10.37
C THR A 514 -25.81 15.81 11.63
N ILE A 515 -25.32 15.16 12.68
CA ILE A 515 -25.99 15.11 13.98
C ILE A 515 -25.06 15.64 15.07
N ARG A 516 -25.64 16.12 16.17
CA ARG A 516 -24.89 16.37 17.40
C ARG A 516 -24.92 15.15 18.31
N ALA A 517 -23.74 14.73 18.73
CA ALA A 517 -23.58 13.63 19.66
C ALA A 517 -22.64 14.02 20.79
N LYS A 518 -22.89 13.50 21.99
CA LYS A 518 -22.00 13.67 23.14
C LYS A 518 -20.99 12.53 23.15
N LEU A 519 -19.76 12.81 22.74
CA LEU A 519 -18.66 11.85 22.69
C LEU A 519 -17.55 12.32 23.64
N THR A 520 -17.31 11.55 24.68
CA THR A 520 -16.22 11.80 25.62
C THR A 520 -14.84 11.59 24.98
N ALA A 521 -13.80 12.09 25.61
CA ALA A 521 -12.42 11.85 25.16
C ALA A 521 -12.12 10.34 24.98
N LEU A 522 -12.68 9.48 25.81
CA LEU A 522 -12.54 8.03 25.70
C LEU A 522 -13.29 7.47 24.48
N ASP A 523 -14.48 8.00 24.17
CA ASP A 523 -15.23 7.60 22.97
C ASP A 523 -14.46 7.98 21.71
N LEU A 524 -13.90 9.20 21.67
CA LEU A 524 -13.05 9.67 20.57
C LEU A 524 -11.74 8.86 20.46
N TYR A 525 -11.14 8.50 21.59
CA TYR A 525 -9.98 7.61 21.60
C TYR A 525 -10.29 6.22 21.03
N ASN A 526 -11.48 5.68 21.29
CA ASN A 526 -11.91 4.36 20.81
C ASN A 526 -12.64 4.41 19.47
N LEU A 527 -12.77 5.60 18.86
CA LEU A 527 -13.48 5.76 17.60
C LEU A 527 -12.84 4.93 16.49
N ASP A 528 -13.63 4.09 15.86
CA ASP A 528 -13.24 3.21 14.76
C ASP A 528 -14.17 3.43 13.56
N TYR A 529 -13.66 4.07 12.52
CA TYR A 529 -14.41 4.38 11.30
C TYR A 529 -14.81 3.15 10.48
N THR A 530 -14.24 1.98 10.78
CA THR A 530 -14.64 0.72 10.14
C THR A 530 -15.91 0.14 10.74
N LYS A 531 -16.30 0.59 11.94
CA LYS A 531 -17.49 0.12 12.64
C LYS A 531 -18.68 1.01 12.31
N PRO A 532 -19.79 0.42 11.85
CA PRO A 532 -21.03 1.15 11.65
C PRO A 532 -21.64 1.55 12.98
N VAL A 533 -22.41 2.64 12.96
CA VAL A 533 -23.19 3.12 14.12
C VAL A 533 -24.67 2.95 13.89
N TYR A 534 -25.38 2.54 14.92
CA TYR A 534 -26.82 2.47 14.94
C TYR A 534 -27.39 3.64 15.76
N ILE A 535 -28.49 4.22 15.28
CA ILE A 535 -29.23 5.28 15.98
C ILE A 535 -30.71 4.90 15.99
N ALA A 536 -31.20 4.54 17.17
CA ALA A 536 -32.59 4.06 17.36
C ALA A 536 -33.63 5.10 16.94
N GLN A 537 -33.36 6.40 17.14
CA GLN A 537 -34.25 7.49 16.77
C GLN A 537 -34.51 7.56 15.27
N PHE A 538 -33.60 7.06 14.46
CA PHE A 538 -33.78 6.91 13.02
C PHE A 538 -34.14 5.47 12.59
N GLY A 539 -33.92 4.48 13.46
CA GLY A 539 -34.03 3.07 13.10
C GLY A 539 -33.10 2.67 11.95
N GLN A 540 -31.91 3.27 11.87
CA GLN A 540 -31.01 3.16 10.73
C GLN A 540 -29.56 2.93 11.18
N ILE A 541 -28.79 2.32 10.30
CA ILE A 541 -27.35 2.10 10.43
C ILE A 541 -26.60 3.06 9.51
N PHE A 542 -25.52 3.60 10.01
CA PHE A 542 -24.69 4.58 9.31
C PHE A 542 -23.22 4.16 9.38
N ALA A 543 -22.45 4.52 8.35
CA ALA A 543 -21.00 4.61 8.46
C ALA A 543 -20.62 6.01 8.97
N ILE A 544 -19.60 6.09 9.79
CA ILE A 544 -19.05 7.36 10.25
C ILE A 544 -18.29 7.99 9.07
N TYR A 545 -18.70 9.19 8.65
CA TYR A 545 -18.02 9.93 7.59
C TYR A 545 -16.98 10.90 8.16
N SER A 546 -17.39 11.74 9.13
CA SER A 546 -16.48 12.61 9.86
C SER A 546 -17.01 12.89 11.27
N VAL A 547 -16.11 13.26 12.17
CA VAL A 547 -16.43 13.71 13.52
C VAL A 547 -15.63 14.98 13.80
N GLU A 548 -16.32 16.08 14.04
CA GLU A 548 -15.74 17.34 14.49
C GLU A 548 -16.01 17.52 15.99
N THR A 549 -14.95 17.72 16.75
CA THR A 549 -15.04 17.89 18.20
C THR A 549 -15.33 19.33 18.54
N GLY A 550 -16.35 19.56 19.37
CA GLY A 550 -16.72 20.87 19.89
C GLY A 550 -16.49 20.99 21.39
N GLU A 551 -17.04 22.06 21.98
CA GLU A 551 -16.97 22.31 23.43
C GLU A 551 -17.89 21.33 24.19
N ASN A 552 -17.54 21.02 25.44
CA ASN A 552 -18.32 20.18 26.36
C ASN A 552 -18.66 18.78 25.86
N ASP A 553 -17.71 18.13 25.17
CA ASP A 553 -17.86 16.79 24.53
C ASP A 553 -18.96 16.72 23.45
N ILE A 554 -19.48 17.86 23.00
CA ILE A 554 -20.44 17.90 21.91
C ILE A 554 -19.70 17.87 20.61
N CYS A 555 -19.99 16.85 19.78
CA CYS A 555 -19.36 16.64 18.49
C CYS A 555 -20.41 16.74 17.38
N ASP A 556 -20.04 17.39 16.28
CA ASP A 556 -20.80 17.35 15.04
C ASP A 556 -20.33 16.14 14.23
N CYS A 557 -21.23 15.18 14.03
CA CYS A 557 -20.92 13.91 13.41
C CYS A 557 -21.62 13.81 12.06
N GLN A 558 -20.86 13.68 10.99
CA GLN A 558 -21.41 13.36 9.67
C GLN A 558 -21.50 11.85 9.50
N LEU A 559 -22.69 11.40 9.16
CA LEU A 559 -23.01 9.97 9.07
C LEU A 559 -23.58 9.64 7.71
N LEU A 560 -22.95 8.69 7.03
CA LEU A 560 -23.37 8.17 5.74
C LEU A 560 -24.36 7.00 5.95
N LYS A 561 -25.57 7.14 5.43
CA LYS A 561 -26.58 6.10 5.54
C LYS A 561 -26.16 4.85 4.76
N LEU A 562 -26.07 3.72 5.46
CA LEU A 562 -25.83 2.42 4.82
C LEU A 562 -27.14 1.79 4.37
N LYS A 563 -27.12 1.21 3.17
CA LYS A 563 -28.20 0.37 2.68
C LYS A 563 -27.75 -1.08 2.74
N VAL A 564 -28.21 -1.79 3.74
CA VAL A 564 -27.91 -3.21 3.95
C VAL A 564 -29.17 -4.01 3.62
N ASP A 565 -29.14 -4.80 2.54
CA ASP A 565 -30.27 -5.64 2.13
C ASP A 565 -30.43 -6.81 3.11
N GLY A 566 -31.62 -7.00 3.66
CA GLY A 566 -31.97 -8.18 4.47
C GLY A 566 -31.51 -8.16 5.92
N VAL A 567 -30.73 -7.20 6.34
CA VAL A 567 -30.48 -6.91 7.74
C VAL A 567 -31.38 -5.72 8.11
N VAL A 568 -32.56 -5.99 8.61
CA VAL A 568 -33.01 -5.20 9.74
C VAL A 568 -31.88 -5.46 10.75
N ALA A 569 -31.06 -4.44 11.07
CA ALA A 569 -30.23 -4.57 12.23
C ALA A 569 -31.21 -4.92 13.35
N ALA A 570 -31.24 -6.17 13.71
CA ALA A 570 -31.82 -6.54 14.96
C ALA A 570 -30.84 -5.97 15.97
N THR A 571 -30.94 -4.67 16.22
CA THR A 571 -30.40 -4.11 17.42
C THR A 571 -31.24 -4.75 18.48
N TYR A 572 -30.68 -5.81 19.02
CA TYR A 572 -31.33 -6.48 20.10
C TYR A 572 -31.45 -5.44 21.21
N TYR A 573 -32.66 -5.19 21.62
CA TYR A 573 -32.92 -4.33 22.76
C TYR A 573 -33.61 -5.15 23.84
N LEU A 574 -33.29 -4.81 25.05
CA LEU A 574 -33.92 -5.33 26.24
C LEU A 574 -34.28 -4.15 27.13
N ARG A 575 -35.56 -3.95 27.38
CA ARG A 575 -36.10 -2.87 28.20
C ARG A 575 -36.87 -3.44 29.38
N LEU A 576 -36.69 -2.79 30.51
CA LEU A 576 -37.47 -3.02 31.70
C LEU A 576 -38.43 -1.83 31.88
N ASP A 577 -39.74 -2.06 31.94
CA ASP A 577 -40.80 -1.04 32.01
C ASP A 577 -40.64 0.03 30.91
N GLY A 578 -40.25 -0.39 29.71
CA GLY A 578 -40.05 0.50 28.57
C GLY A 578 -38.77 1.33 28.60
N LYS A 579 -37.87 1.15 29.59
CA LYS A 579 -36.64 1.90 29.78
C LYS A 579 -35.42 1.10 29.32
N ASN A 580 -34.45 1.77 28.75
CA ASN A 580 -33.15 1.22 28.39
C ASN A 580 -32.11 1.26 29.51
N GLU A 581 -32.51 1.67 30.71
CA GLU A 581 -31.66 1.82 31.87
C GLU A 581 -31.79 0.63 32.81
N ASP A 582 -30.75 0.42 33.63
CA ASP A 582 -30.79 -0.52 34.73
C ASP A 582 -31.79 -0.02 35.78
N SER A 583 -32.43 -0.97 36.45
CA SER A 583 -33.47 -0.70 37.45
C SER A 583 -32.97 -1.00 38.87
N GLN A 584 -33.67 -0.42 39.84
CA GLN A 584 -33.41 -0.71 41.25
C GLN A 584 -34.72 -1.08 41.96
N TRP A 585 -34.67 -2.07 42.82
CA TRP A 585 -35.78 -2.41 43.67
C TRP A 585 -35.34 -2.53 45.13
N VAL A 586 -36.14 -1.93 46.01
CA VAL A 586 -35.96 -1.98 47.45
C VAL A 586 -37.11 -2.78 48.04
N ALA A 587 -36.81 -4.03 48.42
CA ALA A 587 -37.78 -4.92 49.04
C ALA A 587 -38.12 -4.49 50.48
N GLU A 588 -39.38 -4.71 50.91
CA GLU A 588 -39.75 -4.54 52.29
C GLU A 588 -39.21 -5.71 53.16
N ALA A 589 -39.05 -5.48 54.43
CA ALA A 589 -38.45 -6.45 55.35
C ALA A 589 -39.29 -7.74 55.54
N ASP A 590 -40.62 -7.64 55.38
CA ASP A 590 -41.55 -8.74 55.57
C ASP A 590 -41.55 -9.81 54.48
N GLY A 591 -40.91 -9.53 53.32
CA GLY A 591 -40.82 -10.47 52.20
C GLY A 591 -42.18 -10.80 51.53
N ILE A 592 -43.25 -10.04 51.85
CA ILE A 592 -44.60 -10.40 51.38
C ILE A 592 -44.83 -9.96 49.93
N ASN A 593 -44.18 -8.86 49.52
CA ASN A 593 -44.39 -8.24 48.20
C ASN A 593 -43.13 -8.39 47.34
N GLY A 594 -43.30 -8.97 46.14
CA GLY A 594 -42.30 -8.93 45.08
C GLY A 594 -42.44 -7.71 44.20
N THR A 595 -41.61 -7.62 43.22
CA THR A 595 -41.72 -6.69 42.10
C THR A 595 -41.78 -7.41 40.78
N ALA A 596 -42.41 -6.82 39.79
CA ALA A 596 -42.39 -7.30 38.42
C ALA A 596 -42.05 -6.15 37.47
N TYR A 597 -41.23 -6.41 36.50
CA TYR A 597 -40.85 -5.50 35.44
C TYR A 597 -41.35 -6.04 34.09
N ALA A 598 -42.11 -5.27 33.39
CA ALA A 598 -42.49 -5.61 32.02
C ALA A 598 -41.26 -5.61 31.12
N ILE A 599 -41.05 -6.72 30.41
CA ILE A 599 -39.93 -6.89 29.48
C ILE A 599 -40.39 -6.58 28.06
N THR A 600 -39.72 -5.67 27.42
CA THR A 600 -39.85 -5.47 25.98
C THR A 600 -38.51 -5.76 25.31
N SER A 601 -38.47 -6.75 24.43
CA SER A 601 -37.28 -7.10 23.67
C SER A 601 -37.66 -7.56 22.27
N ASN A 602 -36.68 -7.54 21.37
CA ASN A 602 -36.82 -8.11 20.03
C ASN A 602 -36.01 -9.40 19.86
N GLY A 603 -35.50 -9.97 20.94
CA GLY A 603 -34.89 -11.28 21.03
C GLY A 603 -35.47 -12.07 22.21
N THR A 604 -34.92 -13.25 22.50
CA THR A 604 -35.39 -14.16 23.54
C THR A 604 -34.70 -13.83 24.88
N PRO A 605 -35.38 -13.14 25.84
CA PRO A 605 -34.80 -12.83 27.14
C PRO A 605 -34.54 -14.08 27.98
N TYR A 606 -33.46 -14.04 28.72
CA TYR A 606 -33.15 -15.07 29.71
C TYR A 606 -32.45 -14.47 30.94
N ILE A 607 -32.52 -15.14 32.06
CA ILE A 607 -31.82 -14.76 33.29
C ILE A 607 -30.39 -15.25 33.19
N VAL A 608 -29.42 -14.30 33.23
CA VAL A 608 -27.98 -14.58 33.17
C VAL A 608 -27.44 -14.95 34.52
N ASP A 609 -27.78 -14.16 35.55
CA ASP A 609 -27.28 -14.33 36.92
C ASP A 609 -28.18 -13.60 37.92
N TYR A 610 -28.22 -14.10 39.15
CA TYR A 610 -28.89 -13.46 40.28
C TYR A 610 -28.41 -14.03 41.60
N ASP A 611 -28.68 -13.32 42.69
CA ASP A 611 -28.39 -13.81 44.04
C ASP A 611 -29.29 -15.01 44.39
N SER A 612 -28.68 -16.12 44.74
CA SER A 612 -29.39 -17.38 45.05
C SER A 612 -30.37 -17.30 46.24
N ARG A 613 -30.34 -16.21 47.01
CA ARG A 613 -31.27 -15.91 48.08
C ARG A 613 -32.57 -15.28 47.59
N LEU A 614 -32.61 -14.77 46.34
CA LEU A 614 -33.78 -14.26 45.71
C LEU A 614 -34.55 -15.35 44.96
N TYR A 615 -35.86 -15.14 44.81
CA TYR A 615 -36.67 -15.91 43.87
C TYR A 615 -36.86 -15.03 42.61
N VAL A 616 -36.35 -15.49 41.51
CA VAL A 616 -36.37 -14.77 40.23
C VAL A 616 -36.95 -15.66 39.15
N ASP A 617 -37.94 -15.17 38.44
CA ASP A 617 -38.59 -15.91 37.36
C ASP A 617 -38.98 -15.00 36.21
N LEU A 618 -39.06 -15.58 34.99
CA LEU A 618 -39.64 -14.97 33.80
C LEU A 618 -41.00 -15.62 33.54
N TYR A 619 -42.05 -14.82 33.48
CA TYR A 619 -43.39 -15.35 33.21
C TYR A 619 -44.11 -14.48 32.16
N GLU A 620 -45.08 -15.09 31.50
CA GLU A 620 -45.91 -14.44 30.50
C GLU A 620 -47.34 -14.29 31.05
N GLU A 621 -47.90 -13.07 30.92
CA GLU A 621 -49.28 -12.77 31.30
C GLU A 621 -49.90 -11.83 30.25
N ASP A 622 -51.06 -12.23 29.77
CA ASP A 622 -51.81 -11.50 28.70
C ASP A 622 -51.01 -11.22 27.40
N GLY A 623 -49.98 -12.06 27.14
CA GLY A 623 -49.10 -11.91 25.96
C GLY A 623 -47.90 -11.00 26.18
N ASP A 624 -47.75 -10.44 27.38
CA ASP A 624 -46.56 -9.66 27.78
C ASP A 624 -45.65 -10.49 28.70
N LEU A 625 -44.34 -10.31 28.53
CA LEU A 625 -43.32 -11.01 29.33
C LEU A 625 -42.89 -10.14 30.50
N TYR A 626 -42.78 -10.74 31.65
CA TYR A 626 -42.40 -10.07 32.91
C TYR A 626 -41.23 -10.77 33.58
N LEU A 627 -40.36 -9.97 34.23
CA LEU A 627 -39.39 -10.40 35.23
C LEU A 627 -39.98 -10.22 36.61
N SER A 628 -40.18 -11.29 37.37
CA SER A 628 -40.56 -11.21 38.79
C SER A 628 -39.36 -11.43 39.70
N ILE A 629 -39.28 -10.67 40.78
CA ILE A 629 -38.26 -10.76 41.82
C ILE A 629 -38.93 -10.74 43.19
N TYR A 630 -38.63 -11.71 44.02
CA TYR A 630 -39.04 -11.79 45.41
C TYR A 630 -37.81 -11.94 46.31
N ALA A 631 -37.78 -11.20 47.40
CA ALA A 631 -36.83 -11.34 48.46
C ALA A 631 -37.49 -12.09 49.65
N PRO A 632 -36.84 -13.05 50.31
CA PRO A 632 -37.38 -13.66 51.50
C PRO A 632 -37.46 -12.68 52.68
N GLU A 633 -38.16 -13.04 53.77
CA GLU A 633 -38.24 -12.17 54.97
C GLU A 633 -36.83 -11.88 55.52
N ASN A 634 -36.53 -10.59 55.72
CA ASN A 634 -35.35 -10.13 56.43
C ASN A 634 -35.67 -10.01 57.92
N ALA A 635 -35.37 -11.03 58.68
CA ALA A 635 -35.57 -11.02 60.13
C ALA A 635 -34.49 -10.21 60.89
N GLY A 636 -33.46 -9.72 60.19
CA GLY A 636 -32.35 -8.97 60.77
C GLY A 636 -32.61 -7.47 60.93
N THR A 637 -31.76 -6.85 61.72
CA THR A 637 -31.79 -5.39 62.00
C THR A 637 -30.95 -4.59 61.02
N GLU A 638 -30.37 -5.21 60.00
CA GLU A 638 -29.53 -4.58 58.97
C GLU A 638 -30.16 -4.72 57.59
N GLU A 639 -29.90 -3.78 56.72
CA GLU A 639 -30.27 -3.81 55.32
C GLU A 639 -29.45 -4.91 54.60
N ILE A 640 -30.11 -5.69 53.72
CA ILE A 640 -29.46 -6.67 52.90
C ILE A 640 -29.28 -6.11 51.49
N ASN A 641 -28.05 -6.11 50.97
CA ASN A 641 -27.78 -5.92 49.57
C ASN A 641 -27.53 -7.25 48.87
N TYR A 642 -28.25 -7.51 47.82
CA TYR A 642 -28.16 -8.71 47.01
C TYR A 642 -27.27 -8.48 45.79
N ASN A 643 -26.72 -9.53 45.19
CA ASN A 643 -26.19 -9.43 43.87
C ASN A 643 -27.31 -9.06 42.90
N PRO A 644 -27.04 -8.20 41.91
CA PRO A 644 -28.06 -7.74 40.97
C PRO A 644 -28.62 -8.92 40.15
N VAL A 645 -29.89 -8.82 39.78
CA VAL A 645 -30.49 -9.71 38.79
C VAL A 645 -30.06 -9.22 37.42
N ILE A 646 -29.43 -10.09 36.63
CA ILE A 646 -28.91 -9.78 35.29
C ILE A 646 -29.73 -10.53 34.24
N LEU A 647 -30.30 -9.80 33.31
CA LEU A 647 -30.99 -10.33 32.13
C LEU A 647 -30.13 -10.18 30.90
N GLY A 648 -30.22 -11.10 29.98
CA GLY A 648 -29.60 -11.07 28.66
C GLY A 648 -30.58 -11.47 27.57
N ILE A 649 -30.14 -11.45 26.33
CA ILE A 649 -30.86 -11.95 25.16
C ILE A 649 -30.04 -13.08 24.57
N GLN A 650 -30.68 -14.24 24.30
CA GLN A 650 -30.00 -15.46 23.81
C GLN A 650 -29.23 -15.22 22.51
N GLU A 651 -29.78 -14.39 21.66
CA GLU A 651 -29.23 -14.07 20.34
C GLU A 651 -28.07 -13.05 20.41
N ASN A 652 -27.91 -12.35 21.57
CA ASN A 652 -26.83 -11.38 21.76
C ASN A 652 -26.47 -11.18 23.25
N ASP A 653 -25.44 -11.84 23.72
CA ASP A 653 -24.95 -11.77 25.10
C ASP A 653 -24.43 -10.39 25.53
N ALA A 654 -24.17 -9.48 24.59
CA ALA A 654 -23.74 -8.13 24.93
C ALA A 654 -24.88 -7.23 25.39
N VAL A 655 -26.12 -7.59 25.06
CA VAL A 655 -27.31 -6.82 25.49
C VAL A 655 -27.76 -7.34 26.83
N ARG A 656 -27.47 -6.60 27.89
CA ARG A 656 -27.80 -6.94 29.26
C ARG A 656 -28.51 -5.79 29.94
N ARG A 657 -29.36 -6.13 30.94
CA ARG A 657 -29.95 -5.19 31.89
C ARG A 657 -29.83 -5.81 33.28
N GLN A 658 -29.68 -4.95 34.27
CA GLN A 658 -29.61 -5.38 35.65
C GLN A 658 -30.63 -4.68 36.52
N VAL A 659 -31.10 -5.36 37.53
CA VAL A 659 -31.89 -4.84 38.60
C VAL A 659 -31.09 -4.97 39.88
N ALA A 660 -30.66 -3.82 40.43
CA ALA A 660 -30.04 -3.79 41.77
C ALA A 660 -31.10 -4.03 42.84
N VAL A 661 -30.85 -4.98 43.73
CA VAL A 661 -31.82 -5.37 44.74
C VAL A 661 -31.25 -5.11 46.14
N SER A 662 -31.99 -4.36 46.95
CA SER A 662 -31.72 -4.25 48.38
C SER A 662 -33.01 -4.49 49.18
N GLN A 663 -32.87 -4.84 50.44
CA GLN A 663 -34.02 -5.10 51.33
C GLN A 663 -33.86 -4.34 52.65
N LYS A 664 -34.92 -3.72 53.06
CA LYS A 664 -34.96 -2.96 54.32
C LYS A 664 -34.73 -3.88 55.51
N ALA A 665 -34.16 -3.32 56.57
CA ALA A 665 -34.11 -3.95 57.87
C ALA A 665 -35.51 -4.03 58.50
N LYS A 666 -35.76 -5.05 59.32
CA LYS A 666 -36.98 -5.14 60.09
C LYS A 666 -36.96 -4.02 61.16
N SER A 667 -37.91 -3.13 61.09
CA SER A 667 -38.07 -2.11 62.14
C SER A 667 -38.36 -2.80 63.46
N ALA A 668 -37.60 -2.43 64.51
CA ALA A 668 -37.72 -2.97 65.86
C ALA A 668 -39.09 -2.66 66.49
#